data_4ea8d46bb650ebee731a44579452e1db
#
_entry.id   4ea8d46bb650ebee731a44579452e1db
#
_cell.length_a   1.000
_cell.length_b   1.000
_cell.length_c   1.000
_cell.angle_alpha   90.00
_cell.angle_beta   90.00
_cell.angle_gamma   90.00
#
_symmetry.space_group_name_H-M   'P 1'
#
loop_
_entity.id
_entity.type
_entity.pdbx_description
1 polymer ?
#
loop_
_entity_poly.entity_id
_entity_poly.type
_entity_poly.pdbx_seq_one_letter_code
_entity_poly.pdbx_strand_id
1 'polypeptide(L)'
;MQGHRLIIFFLLIIFGAPNLYAASFSLNQAGNHEIGHVVEYWQESQERKPLEEISQQQNWKSHNSSDINLGFSQSPYWFKAVIDYQPTGLDQQTDLDWYIRITYPPLDYINVYLCDSKIVTKPTQQCQTAQLGDRIPFENRARFNPNFITPAVLSPGLNYLYIEVMTEGSYQLPISLIDKKSLDDYLAINDFFRGGYLTLMLSMMLYNFSVFFMTRSKTYLYYSAFILTFALFHMTYEGSGFQLLWPNFPAINTFAMPVAFAFNQIFTVLFVVNFLNLKNNVRINNYFNVLLGLAVLTLILIPLIPYKLFIPIQNLLNITITASAFFLSLKYWHKKQSAARLFTLAWAVFITGMITANLRTLGVLPGNFFTQYGYQVGSFIEIILLSLALGARIQRLQLDRIQAKQDLVREKQEKMVELQQLIVGVCHEMNTPIGNISLSNSYLTDLGDQLKELELATVKPSDFHGRISDQAVAIDTIKSSTLALSRLTHVFRNIKINEGDHPKGTFDLSALIIDKTTLFKTKIDIEADSNLDGGTKRSILFNVMIPDCLVLTSYPTAFNLIFDQLITNSWDHYPATQQQDLEINIHIKQSNDGLSIIFSDNGTGLPSDEIDQLFMPFFTTSRGSNKRLGLGMFQVKTIIIELLNGTIEQSISKAGGLQIFIFIPELKTE
;
A
#
# COMPACT_ATOMS: atom_id res chain seq x y z
N MET A 1 -24.78 14.52 23.67
CA MET A 1 -24.85 15.81 24.42
C MET A 1 -23.63 16.13 25.29
N GLN A 2 -22.66 15.22 25.48
CA GLN A 2 -21.42 15.51 26.25
C GLN A 2 -20.30 16.14 25.41
N GLY A 3 -20.28 15.96 24.08
CA GLY A 3 -19.23 16.52 23.21
C GLY A 3 -19.30 18.04 22.99
N HIS A 4 -20.49 18.65 23.05
CA HIS A 4 -20.62 20.10 22.86
C HIS A 4 -20.19 20.92 24.09
N ARG A 5 -20.22 20.34 25.28
CA ARG A 5 -19.77 21.05 26.51
C ARG A 5 -18.25 21.14 26.59
N LEU A 6 -17.51 20.21 26.03
CA LEU A 6 -16.04 20.24 26.02
C LEU A 6 -15.50 21.30 25.05
N ILE A 7 -16.14 21.48 23.89
CA ILE A 7 -15.75 22.51 22.89
C ILE A 7 -16.03 23.92 23.41
N ILE A 8 -17.14 24.12 24.14
CA ILE A 8 -17.50 25.42 24.74
C ILE A 8 -16.55 25.73 25.90
N PHE A 9 -16.12 24.73 26.69
CA PHE A 9 -15.16 24.95 27.78
C PHE A 9 -13.76 25.31 27.26
N PHE A 10 -13.34 24.75 26.11
CA PHE A 10 -12.09 25.13 25.45
C PHE A 10 -12.13 26.53 24.82
N LEU A 11 -13.29 26.98 24.33
CA LEU A 11 -13.48 28.32 23.78
C LEU A 11 -13.55 29.41 24.86
N LEU A 12 -14.00 29.10 26.07
CA LEU A 12 -14.10 30.09 27.18
C LEU A 12 -12.77 30.38 27.86
N ILE A 13 -11.73 29.56 27.73
CA ILE A 13 -10.38 29.83 28.26
C ILE A 13 -9.61 30.84 27.37
N ILE A 14 -10.11 31.15 26.18
CA ILE A 14 -9.43 32.01 25.19
C ILE A 14 -9.75 33.51 25.35
N PHE A 15 -10.81 33.86 26.05
CA PHE A 15 -11.21 35.26 26.24
C PHE A 15 -10.96 35.75 27.68
N GLY A 16 -9.70 36.11 28.01
CA GLY A 16 -9.38 36.92 29.17
C GLY A 16 -9.72 38.40 28.92
N ALA A 17 -10.33 39.04 29.93
CA ALA A 17 -10.81 40.40 29.84
C ALA A 17 -9.68 41.44 29.62
N PRO A 18 -9.95 42.57 28.96
CA PRO A 18 -8.93 43.60 28.67
C PRO A 18 -8.67 44.47 29.90
N ASN A 19 -7.41 44.62 30.27
CA ASN A 19 -6.97 45.69 31.22
C ASN A 19 -6.39 46.85 30.39
N LEU A 20 -7.03 48.00 30.49
CA LEU A 20 -6.48 49.29 30.03
C LEU A 20 -5.46 49.78 31.07
N TYR A 21 -4.22 50.07 30.68
CA TYR A 21 -3.40 51.20 31.16
C TYR A 21 -2.01 51.12 30.47
N ALA A 22 -1.57 52.26 29.88
CA ALA A 22 -0.17 52.51 29.56
C ALA A 22 0.57 52.74 30.90
N ALA A 23 1.11 51.71 31.50
CA ALA A 23 1.81 51.74 32.75
C ALA A 23 3.30 51.57 32.52
N SER A 24 4.12 52.40 33.22
CA SER A 24 5.55 52.09 33.34
C SER A 24 5.70 50.72 34.02
N PHE A 25 6.58 49.88 33.46
CA PHE A 25 6.93 48.60 34.08
C PHE A 25 7.83 48.85 35.29
N SER A 26 7.36 48.57 36.48
CA SER A 26 8.18 48.68 37.69
C SER A 26 9.04 47.43 37.88
N LEU A 27 10.36 47.60 37.75
CA LEU A 27 11.36 46.53 37.88
C LEU A 27 12.00 46.62 39.27
N ASN A 28 11.59 45.74 40.18
CA ASN A 28 12.02 45.74 41.58
C ASN A 28 12.56 44.39 42.05
N GLN A 29 12.57 43.36 41.25
CA GLN A 29 13.06 42.01 41.55
C GLN A 29 13.80 41.39 40.40
N ALA A 30 14.84 40.59 40.70
CA ALA A 30 15.51 39.73 39.70
C ALA A 30 14.54 38.70 39.14
N GLY A 31 14.70 38.31 37.90
CA GLY A 31 13.84 37.34 37.25
C GLY A 31 13.69 37.54 35.72
N ASN A 32 12.79 36.79 35.14
CA ASN A 32 12.40 36.93 33.75
C ASN A 32 11.05 37.64 33.66
N HIS A 33 11.05 38.85 33.15
CA HIS A 33 9.87 39.72 33.06
C HIS A 33 9.47 39.92 31.60
N GLU A 34 8.31 39.39 31.22
CA GLU A 34 7.72 39.68 29.89
C GLU A 34 7.10 41.08 29.93
N ILE A 35 7.66 41.98 29.14
CA ILE A 35 7.27 43.41 29.13
C ILE A 35 6.36 43.77 27.96
N GLY A 36 5.97 42.82 27.11
CA GLY A 36 5.15 43.06 25.92
C GLY A 36 3.83 43.77 26.21
N HIS A 37 3.22 43.56 27.38
CA HIS A 37 1.95 44.18 27.81
C HIS A 37 2.05 45.67 28.14
N VAL A 38 3.25 46.21 28.39
CA VAL A 38 3.52 47.64 28.57
C VAL A 38 4.14 48.31 27.36
N VAL A 39 4.37 47.55 26.30
CA VAL A 39 4.94 48.09 25.07
C VAL A 39 3.86 48.77 24.26
N GLU A 40 4.14 50.01 23.88
CA GLU A 40 3.36 50.77 22.91
C GLU A 40 4.03 50.65 21.52
N TYR A 41 3.27 50.69 20.47
CA TYR A 41 3.81 50.62 19.08
C TYR A 41 3.29 51.77 18.21
N TRP A 42 4.09 52.13 17.25
CA TRP A 42 3.76 53.11 16.24
C TRP A 42 4.25 52.64 14.87
N GLN A 43 3.40 52.73 13.86
CA GLN A 43 3.73 52.33 12.48
C GLN A 43 4.29 53.54 11.74
N GLU A 44 5.50 53.40 11.20
CA GLU A 44 6.16 54.44 10.44
C GLU A 44 5.48 54.68 9.08
N SER A 45 5.45 55.94 8.62
CA SER A 45 5.11 56.28 7.22
C SER A 45 6.30 55.96 6.29
N GLN A 46 6.18 56.22 4.99
CA GLN A 46 7.19 55.82 4.01
C GLN A 46 8.58 56.50 4.17
N GLU A 47 8.70 57.57 4.94
CA GLU A 47 9.99 58.22 5.23
C GLU A 47 10.48 57.84 6.61
N ARG A 48 11.72 57.30 6.66
CA ARG A 48 12.38 56.89 7.90
C ARG A 48 12.65 58.11 8.78
N LYS A 49 12.15 58.08 10.02
CA LYS A 49 12.33 59.14 11.00
C LYS A 49 13.44 58.83 11.98
N PRO A 50 14.26 59.83 12.32
CA PRO A 50 15.26 59.64 13.35
C PRO A 50 14.61 59.49 14.76
N LEU A 51 15.39 58.87 15.68
CA LEU A 51 14.91 58.57 17.03
C LEU A 51 14.44 59.85 17.76
N GLU A 52 15.04 61.04 17.49
CA GLU A 52 14.62 62.31 18.06
C GLU A 52 13.17 62.67 17.77
N GLU A 53 12.71 62.47 16.52
CA GLU A 53 11.30 62.73 16.16
C GLU A 53 10.38 61.68 16.71
N ILE A 54 10.83 60.41 16.77
CA ILE A 54 10.07 59.28 17.29
C ILE A 54 9.84 59.45 18.81
N SER A 55 10.85 59.92 19.55
CA SER A 55 10.73 60.14 20.99
C SER A 55 9.69 61.21 21.37
N GLN A 56 9.40 62.14 20.47
CA GLN A 56 8.39 63.22 20.63
C GLN A 56 6.99 62.79 20.14
N GLN A 57 6.85 61.61 19.51
CA GLN A 57 5.57 61.12 18.99
C GLN A 57 4.55 60.92 20.12
N GLN A 58 3.33 61.44 19.91
CA GLN A 58 2.27 61.35 20.89
C GLN A 58 1.25 60.24 20.61
N ASN A 59 1.15 59.77 19.35
CA ASN A 59 0.11 58.81 18.91
C ASN A 59 0.57 57.37 18.98
N TRP A 60 1.11 56.91 20.12
CA TRP A 60 1.44 55.53 20.39
C TRP A 60 0.18 54.70 20.58
N LYS A 61 0.15 53.47 20.06
CA LYS A 61 -0.95 52.51 20.29
C LYS A 61 -0.53 51.47 21.28
N SER A 62 -1.37 51.24 22.28
CA SER A 62 -1.13 50.20 23.29
C SER A 62 -1.43 48.81 22.73
N HIS A 63 -0.66 47.82 23.15
CA HIS A 63 -0.90 46.42 22.89
C HIS A 63 -1.22 45.65 24.18
N ASN A 64 -2.37 44.99 24.24
CA ASN A 64 -2.87 44.40 25.49
C ASN A 64 -2.40 42.95 25.73
N SER A 65 -1.39 42.47 24.98
CA SER A 65 -0.86 41.11 25.11
C SER A 65 0.64 41.11 25.42
N SER A 66 1.09 40.15 26.21
CA SER A 66 2.52 39.95 26.46
C SER A 66 3.33 39.58 25.19
N ASP A 67 2.67 38.96 24.18
CA ASP A 67 3.25 38.61 22.89
C ASP A 67 2.71 39.53 21.80
N ILE A 68 3.53 40.48 21.37
CA ILE A 68 3.15 41.45 20.34
C ILE A 68 3.22 40.77 18.98
N ASN A 69 2.08 40.71 18.30
CA ASN A 69 1.99 40.19 16.95
C ASN A 69 1.10 41.10 16.08
N LEU A 70 1.73 41.77 15.13
CA LEU A 70 1.08 42.72 14.20
C LEU A 70 0.89 42.16 12.80
N GLY A 71 1.20 40.85 12.60
CA GLY A 71 1.11 40.19 11.30
C GLY A 71 2.14 40.72 10.29
N PHE A 72 1.78 40.74 9.00
CA PHE A 72 2.64 41.22 7.92
C PHE A 72 2.39 42.69 7.62
N SER A 73 3.46 43.49 7.50
CA SER A 73 3.39 44.89 7.13
C SER A 73 4.46 45.28 6.10
N GLN A 74 4.24 46.39 5.43
CA GLN A 74 5.25 46.98 4.50
C GLN A 74 6.07 48.09 5.13
N SER A 75 5.59 48.61 6.24
CA SER A 75 6.22 49.75 6.92
C SER A 75 6.91 49.30 8.19
N PRO A 76 8.04 49.90 8.57
CA PRO A 76 8.68 49.65 9.82
C PRO A 76 7.75 49.98 11.00
N TYR A 77 8.01 49.31 12.11
CA TYR A 77 7.35 49.61 13.38
C TYR A 77 8.37 50.03 14.41
N TRP A 78 7.97 51.04 15.16
CA TRP A 78 8.63 51.45 16.41
C TRP A 78 7.86 50.93 17.59
N PHE A 79 8.60 50.43 18.56
CA PHE A 79 8.09 49.97 19.84
C PHE A 79 8.71 50.77 20.97
N LYS A 80 7.93 51.12 22.00
CA LYS A 80 8.37 51.91 23.14
C LYS A 80 7.90 51.27 24.42
N ALA A 81 8.80 51.16 25.41
CA ALA A 81 8.49 50.80 26.78
C ALA A 81 9.14 51.77 27.75
N VAL A 82 8.47 52.05 28.90
CA VAL A 82 9.04 52.81 29.99
C VAL A 82 9.27 51.85 31.18
N ILE A 83 10.52 51.75 31.62
CA ILE A 83 10.97 50.84 32.66
C ILE A 83 11.39 51.68 33.88
N ASP A 84 10.65 51.57 35.01
CA ASP A 84 11.01 52.17 36.26
C ASP A 84 11.85 51.18 37.08
N TYR A 85 13.16 51.35 37.05
CA TYR A 85 14.07 50.46 37.74
C TYR A 85 14.30 50.94 39.17
N GLN A 86 13.86 50.13 40.14
CA GLN A 86 13.96 50.40 41.57
C GLN A 86 14.78 49.28 42.23
N PRO A 87 16.14 49.42 42.27
CA PRO A 87 16.99 48.43 42.91
C PRO A 87 16.67 48.32 44.40
N THR A 88 16.31 47.15 44.89
CA THR A 88 16.04 46.86 46.29
C THR A 88 17.35 46.44 47.00
N GLY A 89 17.47 46.73 48.32
CA GLY A 89 18.71 46.73 49.14
C GLY A 89 19.73 45.60 49.01
N LEU A 90 19.38 44.42 48.54
CA LEU A 90 20.36 43.36 48.17
C LEU A 90 20.99 43.56 46.78
N ASP A 91 20.26 44.22 45.88
CA ASP A 91 20.65 44.49 44.52
C ASP A 91 21.64 45.67 44.40
N GLN A 92 21.74 46.52 45.45
CA GLN A 92 22.68 47.63 45.51
C GLN A 92 24.15 47.18 45.70
N GLN A 93 24.41 45.93 46.15
CA GLN A 93 25.76 45.37 46.32
C GLN A 93 26.20 44.43 45.17
N THR A 94 25.28 44.03 44.28
CA THR A 94 25.58 43.24 43.10
C THR A 94 25.08 44.01 41.88
N ASP A 95 25.97 44.47 41.00
CA ASP A 95 25.61 44.94 39.66
C ASP A 95 24.89 43.82 38.94
N LEU A 96 23.54 43.81 39.02
CA LEU A 96 22.68 42.86 38.31
C LEU A 96 22.80 43.22 36.83
N ASP A 97 23.47 42.36 36.05
CA ASP A 97 23.49 42.46 34.61
C ASP A 97 22.10 42.10 34.05
N TRP A 98 21.41 43.09 33.54
CA TRP A 98 20.14 42.91 32.84
C TRP A 98 20.35 42.73 31.35
N TYR A 99 19.43 42.01 30.72
CA TYR A 99 19.39 41.75 29.28
C TYR A 99 18.03 41.97 28.73
N ILE A 100 17.93 42.58 27.55
CA ILE A 100 16.75 42.61 26.70
C ILE A 100 16.84 41.38 25.81
N ARG A 101 15.79 40.54 25.82
CA ARG A 101 15.67 39.33 25.03
C ARG A 101 14.45 39.40 24.13
N ILE A 102 14.62 39.13 22.81
CA ILE A 102 13.56 39.01 21.82
C ILE A 102 13.63 37.59 21.25
N THR A 103 12.53 36.82 21.44
CA THR A 103 12.49 35.37 21.13
C THR A 103 11.81 35.07 19.79
N TYR A 104 12.11 35.85 18.74
CA TYR A 104 11.62 35.64 17.39
C TYR A 104 12.74 35.84 16.36
N PRO A 105 13.53 34.78 16.04
CA PRO A 105 14.73 34.88 15.20
C PRO A 105 14.52 35.39 13.76
N PRO A 106 13.34 35.23 13.08
CA PRO A 106 13.16 35.67 11.69
C PRO A 106 12.96 37.18 11.50
N LEU A 107 13.40 38.05 12.41
CA LEU A 107 13.39 39.49 12.22
C LEU A 107 14.63 39.95 11.47
N ASP A 108 14.45 40.69 10.35
CA ASP A 108 15.54 41.09 9.45
C ASP A 108 16.49 42.11 10.09
N TYR A 109 15.94 43.24 10.62
CA TYR A 109 16.70 44.31 11.26
C TYR A 109 15.98 44.79 12.51
N ILE A 110 16.72 44.91 13.60
CA ILE A 110 16.25 45.42 14.89
C ILE A 110 17.29 46.40 15.41
N ASN A 111 16.87 47.65 15.62
CA ASN A 111 17.68 48.66 16.31
C ASN A 111 17.09 48.90 17.69
N VAL A 112 17.88 48.66 18.71
CA VAL A 112 17.48 48.84 20.12
C VAL A 112 18.17 50.08 20.65
N TYR A 113 17.43 50.94 21.32
CA TYR A 113 17.89 52.16 21.98
C TYR A 113 17.36 52.15 23.40
N LEU A 114 18.28 52.11 24.39
CA LEU A 114 17.96 52.20 25.80
C LEU A 114 18.53 53.53 26.36
N CYS A 115 17.68 54.41 26.83
CA CYS A 115 18.01 55.77 27.24
C CYS A 115 17.62 55.99 28.70
N ASP A 116 18.47 56.64 29.47
CA ASP A 116 18.27 56.96 30.88
C ASP A 116 17.49 58.27 31.13
N SER A 117 17.18 59.02 30.06
CA SER A 117 16.40 60.28 30.17
C SER A 117 15.37 60.41 29.04
N LYS A 118 14.32 61.18 29.31
CA LYS A 118 13.21 61.41 28.40
C LYS A 118 13.54 62.30 27.19
N ILE A 119 14.65 63.09 27.30
CA ILE A 119 15.04 64.06 26.29
C ILE A 119 16.16 63.47 25.45
N VAL A 120 15.82 62.97 24.29
CA VAL A 120 16.80 62.46 23.31
C VAL A 120 17.18 63.55 22.34
N THR A 121 18.17 64.36 22.74
CA THR A 121 18.70 65.44 21.86
C THR A 121 19.83 64.94 20.94
N LYS A 122 20.55 63.84 21.33
CA LYS A 122 21.60 63.16 20.55
C LYS A 122 21.62 61.69 20.91
N PRO A 123 20.82 60.82 20.28
CA PRO A 123 20.61 59.42 20.66
C PRO A 123 21.95 58.64 20.72
N THR A 124 22.88 58.88 19.82
CA THR A 124 24.20 58.20 19.79
C THR A 124 25.10 58.54 20.98
N GLN A 125 24.81 59.56 21.77
CA GLN A 125 25.60 60.02 22.92
C GLN A 125 24.94 59.75 24.26
N GLN A 126 23.61 59.51 24.29
CA GLN A 126 22.80 59.41 25.52
C GLN A 126 22.08 58.06 25.68
N CYS A 127 22.13 57.23 24.67
CA CYS A 127 21.44 55.94 24.70
C CYS A 127 22.46 54.80 24.43
N GLN A 128 22.31 53.69 25.12
CA GLN A 128 22.91 52.44 24.72
C GLN A 128 22.21 51.96 23.46
N THR A 129 23.00 51.62 22.43
CA THR A 129 22.47 51.18 21.14
C THR A 129 22.92 49.75 20.79
N ALA A 130 22.06 48.96 20.25
CA ALA A 130 22.40 47.65 19.71
C ALA A 130 21.69 47.43 18.34
N GLN A 131 22.45 46.89 17.38
CA GLN A 131 21.92 46.49 16.06
C GLN A 131 21.87 44.97 16.01
N LEU A 132 20.69 44.41 15.81
CA LEU A 132 20.38 43.00 15.80
C LEU A 132 19.57 42.66 14.55
N GLY A 133 19.47 41.38 14.22
CA GLY A 133 18.67 40.92 13.10
C GLY A 133 19.28 39.69 12.46
N ASP A 134 18.54 39.02 11.60
CA ASP A 134 19.02 37.85 10.86
C ASP A 134 19.76 38.22 9.56
N ARG A 135 19.72 39.50 9.16
CA ARG A 135 20.51 40.07 8.05
C ARG A 135 21.85 40.62 8.49
N ILE A 136 22.14 40.54 9.78
CA ILE A 136 23.42 41.00 10.37
C ILE A 136 24.25 39.73 10.70
N PRO A 137 25.60 39.72 10.47
CA PRO A 137 26.44 38.60 10.80
C PRO A 137 26.27 38.12 12.24
N PHE A 138 26.27 36.81 12.44
CA PHE A 138 25.96 36.21 13.74
C PHE A 138 26.99 36.61 14.83
N GLU A 139 28.22 36.89 14.45
CA GLU A 139 29.28 37.35 15.34
C GLU A 139 28.98 38.66 16.04
N ASN A 140 28.08 39.48 15.50
CA ASN A 140 27.66 40.76 16.11
C ASN A 140 26.70 40.56 17.31
N ARG A 141 26.29 39.31 17.57
CA ARG A 141 25.40 39.01 18.71
C ARG A 141 26.19 38.95 20.01
N ALA A 142 25.68 39.60 21.06
CA ALA A 142 26.34 39.61 22.38
C ALA A 142 26.35 38.21 23.04
N ARG A 143 25.50 37.31 22.63
CA ARG A 143 25.44 35.91 23.10
C ARG A 143 25.34 34.98 21.89
N PHE A 144 26.02 33.85 21.96
CA PHE A 144 25.92 32.80 20.92
C PHE A 144 24.59 32.03 21.04
N ASN A 145 23.50 32.72 20.69
CA ASN A 145 22.11 32.16 20.76
C ASN A 145 21.31 32.64 19.54
N PRO A 146 20.37 31.83 19.02
CA PRO A 146 19.50 32.25 17.91
C PRO A 146 18.57 33.40 18.24
N ASN A 147 18.16 33.54 19.52
CA ASN A 147 17.37 34.69 19.96
C ASN A 147 18.22 35.95 20.02
N PHE A 148 17.60 37.12 19.87
CA PHE A 148 18.29 38.38 20.01
C PHE A 148 18.39 38.74 21.48
N ILE A 149 19.63 38.84 21.98
CA ILE A 149 19.94 39.13 23.39
C ILE A 149 20.98 40.27 23.37
N THR A 150 20.62 41.36 24.06
CA THR A 150 21.54 42.49 24.21
C THR A 150 21.61 42.90 25.69
N PRO A 151 22.81 43.27 26.22
CA PRO A 151 22.90 43.83 27.56
C PRO A 151 22.03 45.06 27.71
N ALA A 152 21.49 45.28 28.91
CA ALA A 152 20.69 46.44 29.27
C ALA A 152 21.26 47.10 30.54
N VAL A 153 21.99 48.16 30.38
CA VAL A 153 22.49 48.94 31.52
C VAL A 153 21.35 49.88 31.96
N LEU A 154 20.73 49.50 33.09
CA LEU A 154 19.59 50.27 33.67
C LEU A 154 20.08 51.24 34.73
N SER A 155 19.69 52.50 34.59
CA SER A 155 19.90 53.53 35.63
C SER A 155 18.73 53.52 36.64
N PRO A 156 18.96 53.72 37.92
CA PRO A 156 17.85 53.85 38.89
C PRO A 156 16.83 54.93 38.47
N GLY A 157 15.54 54.59 38.49
CA GLY A 157 14.46 55.43 38.00
C GLY A 157 14.02 55.06 36.58
N LEU A 158 13.52 56.06 35.83
CA LEU A 158 12.86 55.85 34.54
C LEU A 158 13.89 55.65 33.41
N ASN A 159 13.83 54.50 32.76
CA ASN A 159 14.54 54.16 31.56
C ASN A 159 13.58 54.03 30.37
N TYR A 160 13.98 54.56 29.21
CA TYR A 160 13.18 54.58 28.00
C TYR A 160 13.77 53.65 26.97
N LEU A 161 13.02 52.58 26.67
CA LEU A 161 13.38 51.62 25.64
C LEU A 161 12.64 51.92 24.35
N TYR A 162 13.39 52.13 23.25
CA TYR A 162 12.85 52.24 21.90
C TYR A 162 13.42 51.13 21.04
N ILE A 163 12.58 50.49 20.23
CA ILE A 163 12.99 49.43 19.33
C ILE A 163 12.40 49.70 17.94
N GLU A 164 13.25 49.87 16.95
CA GLU A 164 12.87 49.91 15.54
C GLU A 164 12.99 48.51 14.96
N VAL A 165 11.92 48.02 14.32
CA VAL A 165 11.90 46.73 13.64
C VAL A 165 11.53 46.93 12.18
N MET A 166 12.37 46.38 11.29
CA MET A 166 12.09 46.29 9.86
C MET A 166 12.21 44.81 9.45
N THR A 167 11.15 44.25 8.90
CA THR A 167 11.15 42.87 8.44
C THR A 167 10.20 42.66 7.27
N GLU A 168 10.59 41.78 6.35
CA GLU A 168 9.70 41.27 5.28
C GLU A 168 8.77 40.18 5.78
N GLY A 169 9.07 39.63 6.96
CA GLY A 169 8.32 38.58 7.65
C GLY A 169 7.14 39.13 8.46
N SER A 170 6.66 38.30 9.41
CA SER A 170 5.64 38.69 10.39
C SER A 170 6.28 39.52 11.50
N TYR A 171 5.63 40.63 11.88
CA TYR A 171 6.04 41.49 12.97
C TYR A 171 5.62 40.86 14.31
N GLN A 172 6.47 39.99 14.84
CA GLN A 172 6.31 39.40 16.17
C GLN A 172 7.46 39.90 17.06
N LEU A 173 7.10 40.46 18.19
CA LEU A 173 8.09 40.98 19.16
C LEU A 173 7.82 40.44 20.57
N PRO A 174 8.03 39.13 20.83
CA PRO A 174 8.00 38.59 22.18
C PRO A 174 9.25 39.07 22.93
N ILE A 175 9.08 40.14 23.73
CA ILE A 175 10.17 40.85 24.40
C ILE A 175 10.12 40.62 25.90
N SER A 176 11.28 40.38 26.50
CA SER A 176 11.44 40.28 27.93
C SER A 176 12.70 40.95 28.42
N LEU A 177 12.64 41.45 29.67
CA LEU A 177 13.78 41.92 30.45
C LEU A 177 14.15 40.84 31.45
N ILE A 178 15.40 40.37 31.42
CA ILE A 178 15.83 39.20 32.17
C ILE A 178 17.19 39.44 32.83
N ASP A 179 17.38 39.05 34.09
CA ASP A 179 18.66 39.10 34.76
C ASP A 179 19.58 37.97 34.26
N LYS A 180 20.87 38.11 34.46
CA LYS A 180 21.90 37.19 34.00
C LYS A 180 21.66 35.75 34.43
N LYS A 181 21.32 35.50 35.69
CA LYS A 181 21.13 34.16 36.23
C LYS A 181 19.93 33.48 35.57
N SER A 182 18.78 34.17 35.56
CA SER A 182 17.56 33.70 34.92
C SER A 182 17.73 33.48 33.42
N LEU A 183 18.58 34.31 32.76
CA LEU A 183 18.94 34.13 31.35
C LEU A 183 19.74 32.87 31.15
N ASP A 184 20.79 32.64 31.93
CA ASP A 184 21.66 31.45 31.78
C ASP A 184 20.87 30.17 32.06
N ASP A 185 19.95 30.13 33.07
CA ASP A 185 19.05 29.02 33.34
C ASP A 185 18.08 28.79 32.18
N TYR A 186 17.47 29.87 31.64
CA TYR A 186 16.59 29.78 30.47
C TYR A 186 17.30 29.21 29.25
N LEU A 187 18.53 29.71 28.95
CA LEU A 187 19.30 29.25 27.79
C LEU A 187 19.65 27.79 27.93
N ALA A 188 20.09 27.32 29.10
CA ALA A 188 20.43 25.92 29.34
C ALA A 188 19.24 25.00 29.09
N ILE A 189 18.05 25.34 29.64
CA ILE A 189 16.84 24.56 29.45
C ILE A 189 16.39 24.57 27.98
N ASN A 190 16.36 25.73 27.34
CA ASN A 190 15.88 25.87 25.97
C ASN A 190 16.82 25.17 24.97
N ASP A 191 18.14 25.26 25.17
CA ASP A 191 19.13 24.58 24.31
C ASP A 191 19.07 23.06 24.50
N PHE A 192 18.80 22.57 25.73
CA PHE A 192 18.53 21.14 25.97
C PHE A 192 17.34 20.63 25.19
N PHE A 193 16.19 21.32 25.25
CA PHE A 193 15.00 20.89 24.50
C PHE A 193 15.18 21.02 22.99
N ARG A 194 15.83 22.09 22.51
CA ARG A 194 16.15 22.28 21.09
C ARG A 194 17.07 21.19 20.57
N GLY A 195 18.17 20.93 21.28
CA GLY A 195 19.13 19.89 20.94
C GLY A 195 18.51 18.50 20.99
N GLY A 196 17.69 18.21 22.01
CA GLY A 196 16.93 16.96 22.14
C GLY A 196 15.98 16.73 20.97
N TYR A 197 15.23 17.76 20.56
CA TYR A 197 14.31 17.69 19.44
C TYR A 197 15.05 17.43 18.11
N LEU A 198 16.10 18.17 17.83
CA LEU A 198 16.91 17.98 16.60
C LEU A 198 17.60 16.61 16.58
N THR A 199 18.11 16.15 17.72
CA THR A 199 18.72 14.82 17.86
C THR A 199 17.71 13.71 17.59
N LEU A 200 16.47 13.86 18.09
CA LEU A 200 15.42 12.92 17.81
C LEU A 200 15.10 12.86 16.29
N MET A 201 14.91 14.03 15.65
CA MET A 201 14.64 14.10 14.22
C MET A 201 15.75 13.43 13.40
N LEU A 202 17.00 13.73 13.72
CA LEU A 202 18.16 13.14 13.04
C LEU A 202 18.23 11.62 13.27
N SER A 203 17.99 11.16 14.49
CA SER A 203 17.98 9.73 14.83
C SER A 203 16.88 8.99 14.06
N MET A 204 15.68 9.56 13.99
CA MET A 204 14.56 8.97 13.24
C MET A 204 14.78 9.02 11.73
N MET A 205 15.41 10.08 11.22
CA MET A 205 15.83 10.15 9.82
C MET A 205 16.83 9.04 9.50
N LEU A 206 17.87 8.86 10.30
CA LEU A 206 18.90 7.82 10.12
C LEU A 206 18.29 6.41 10.26
N TYR A 207 17.40 6.21 11.23
CA TYR A 207 16.66 4.96 11.39
C TYR A 207 15.88 4.59 10.12
N ASN A 208 15.04 5.49 9.61
CA ASN A 208 14.25 5.25 8.41
C ASN A 208 15.12 5.09 7.16
N PHE A 209 16.22 5.84 7.09
CA PHE A 209 17.20 5.70 6.02
C PHE A 209 17.90 4.33 6.04
N SER A 210 18.27 3.83 7.22
CA SER A 210 18.82 2.47 7.38
C SER A 210 17.80 1.40 6.96
N VAL A 211 16.53 1.55 7.34
CA VAL A 211 15.46 0.65 6.89
C VAL A 211 15.30 0.69 5.36
N PHE A 212 15.49 1.86 4.72
CA PHE A 212 15.51 1.94 3.26
C PHE A 212 16.59 1.04 2.66
N PHE A 213 17.82 1.04 3.19
CA PHE A 213 18.90 0.17 2.68
C PHE A 213 18.56 -1.32 2.82
N MET A 214 17.90 -1.71 3.91
CA MET A 214 17.50 -3.10 4.14
C MET A 214 16.34 -3.53 3.24
N THR A 215 15.35 -2.66 3.02
CA THR A 215 14.09 -3.02 2.35
C THR A 215 14.02 -2.59 0.89
N ARG A 216 14.90 -1.65 0.47
CA ARG A 216 14.89 -0.97 -0.84
C ARG A 216 13.55 -0.29 -1.17
N SER A 217 12.71 -0.06 -0.19
CA SER A 217 11.40 0.58 -0.36
C SER A 217 11.54 2.10 -0.42
N LYS A 218 11.18 2.70 -1.56
CA LYS A 218 11.20 4.16 -1.78
C LYS A 218 10.41 4.96 -0.74
N THR A 219 9.41 4.34 -0.10
CA THR A 219 8.62 5.00 0.95
C THR A 219 9.50 5.46 2.11
N TYR A 220 10.47 4.64 2.55
CA TYR A 220 11.41 5.00 3.62
C TYR A 220 12.39 6.09 3.20
N LEU A 221 12.85 6.07 1.96
CA LEU A 221 13.70 7.13 1.42
C LEU A 221 12.99 8.47 1.44
N TYR A 222 11.75 8.53 0.93
CA TYR A 222 10.98 9.77 0.90
C TYR A 222 10.60 10.25 2.30
N TYR A 223 10.34 9.32 3.22
CA TYR A 223 10.07 9.70 4.62
C TYR A 223 11.32 10.23 5.32
N SER A 224 12.49 9.63 5.12
CA SER A 224 13.77 10.15 5.65
C SER A 224 14.06 11.55 5.11
N ALA A 225 13.83 11.78 3.80
CA ALA A 225 14.00 13.08 3.17
C ALA A 225 12.97 14.10 3.70
N PHE A 226 11.73 13.70 3.96
CA PHE A 226 10.72 14.53 4.61
C PHE A 226 11.19 14.97 6.01
N ILE A 227 11.67 14.05 6.87
CA ILE A 227 12.16 14.39 8.21
C ILE A 227 13.37 15.32 8.12
N LEU A 228 14.31 15.06 7.22
CA LEU A 228 15.50 15.91 7.03
C LEU A 228 15.11 17.33 6.62
N THR A 229 14.25 17.46 5.60
CA THR A 229 13.83 18.78 5.10
C THR A 229 12.97 19.54 6.11
N PHE A 230 12.17 18.82 6.92
CA PHE A 230 11.43 19.41 8.01
C PHE A 230 12.34 19.86 9.14
N ALA A 231 13.39 19.10 9.49
CA ALA A 231 14.39 19.51 10.45
C ALA A 231 15.15 20.77 9.99
N LEU A 232 15.52 20.85 8.70
CA LEU A 232 16.12 22.05 8.12
C LEU A 232 15.18 23.25 8.15
N PHE A 233 13.91 23.07 7.80
CA PHE A 233 12.89 24.11 7.93
C PHE A 233 12.78 24.60 9.38
N HIS A 234 12.71 23.68 10.35
CA HIS A 234 12.66 24.02 11.76
C HIS A 234 13.89 24.78 12.23
N MET A 235 15.10 24.32 11.85
CA MET A 235 16.35 25.00 12.17
C MET A 235 16.42 26.43 11.59
N THR A 236 15.90 26.64 10.39
CA THR A 236 15.86 27.99 9.79
C THR A 236 14.82 28.88 10.50
N TYR A 237 13.65 28.35 10.82
CA TYR A 237 12.59 29.08 11.52
C TYR A 237 13.01 29.51 12.93
N GLU A 238 13.70 28.64 13.68
CA GLU A 238 14.20 28.92 15.03
C GLU A 238 15.58 29.60 15.07
N GLY A 239 16.16 29.89 13.90
CA GLY A 239 17.44 30.59 13.79
C GLY A 239 18.68 29.75 14.13
N SER A 240 18.52 28.49 14.54
CA SER A 240 19.66 27.58 14.80
C SER A 240 20.39 27.19 13.51
N GLY A 241 19.74 27.23 12.35
CA GLY A 241 20.35 27.06 11.04
C GLY A 241 21.37 28.17 10.77
N PHE A 242 21.00 29.44 11.00
CA PHE A 242 21.91 30.57 10.91
C PHE A 242 23.08 30.48 11.89
N GLN A 243 22.80 30.11 13.14
CA GLN A 243 23.81 29.93 14.18
C GLN A 243 24.87 28.89 13.83
N LEU A 244 24.46 27.72 13.33
CA LEU A 244 25.33 26.54 13.22
C LEU A 244 25.83 26.26 11.80
N LEU A 245 25.06 26.57 10.76
CA LEU A 245 25.37 26.16 9.39
C LEU A 245 25.94 27.29 8.53
N TRP A 246 25.47 28.55 8.70
CA TRP A 246 25.96 29.69 7.89
C TRP A 246 26.08 31.00 8.68
N PRO A 247 26.77 31.05 9.84
CA PRO A 247 26.82 32.24 10.71
C PRO A 247 27.39 33.49 10.04
N ASN A 248 28.28 33.31 9.05
CA ASN A 248 28.96 34.39 8.34
C ASN A 248 28.28 34.82 7.04
N PHE A 249 27.16 34.18 6.68
CA PHE A 249 26.45 34.42 5.43
C PHE A 249 24.96 34.74 5.66
N PRO A 250 24.61 35.89 6.24
CA PRO A 250 23.26 36.27 6.57
C PRO A 250 22.32 36.31 5.35
N ALA A 251 22.86 36.54 4.13
CA ALA A 251 22.08 36.52 2.89
C ALA A 251 21.37 35.16 2.63
N ILE A 252 21.90 34.06 3.17
CA ILE A 252 21.27 32.73 3.04
C ILE A 252 19.91 32.68 3.73
N ASN A 253 19.70 33.45 4.83
CA ASN A 253 18.43 33.45 5.56
C ASN A 253 17.24 33.86 4.67
N THR A 254 17.47 34.68 3.62
CA THR A 254 16.42 35.05 2.65
C THR A 254 15.79 33.81 1.97
N PHE A 255 16.61 32.82 1.66
CA PHE A 255 16.22 31.70 0.82
C PHE A 255 16.10 30.39 1.60
N ALA A 256 16.80 30.26 2.74
CA ALA A 256 16.92 29.01 3.49
C ALA A 256 15.56 28.45 3.90
N MET A 257 14.69 29.29 4.50
CA MET A 257 13.35 28.87 4.93
C MET A 257 12.44 28.52 3.74
N PRO A 258 12.25 29.35 2.71
CA PRO A 258 11.46 29.00 1.53
C PRO A 258 11.94 27.74 0.82
N VAL A 259 13.26 27.56 0.68
CA VAL A 259 13.86 26.38 0.04
C VAL A 259 13.59 25.11 0.85
N ALA A 260 13.87 25.14 2.16
CA ALA A 260 13.61 23.99 3.04
C ALA A 260 12.12 23.61 3.03
N PHE A 261 11.23 24.61 3.01
CA PHE A 261 9.79 24.41 2.97
C PHE A 261 9.32 23.80 1.64
N ALA A 262 9.84 24.26 0.49
CA ALA A 262 9.52 23.69 -0.82
C ALA A 262 9.98 22.23 -0.95
N PHE A 263 11.21 21.91 -0.51
CA PHE A 263 11.67 20.53 -0.46
C PHE A 263 10.82 19.64 0.46
N ASN A 264 10.41 20.18 1.61
CA ASN A 264 9.52 19.46 2.53
C ASN A 264 8.17 19.13 1.85
N GLN A 265 7.56 20.06 1.12
CA GLN A 265 6.33 19.84 0.35
C GLN A 265 6.53 18.75 -0.72
N ILE A 266 7.63 18.79 -1.47
CA ILE A 266 7.97 17.78 -2.49
C ILE A 266 8.04 16.39 -1.85
N PHE A 267 8.81 16.23 -0.77
CA PHE A 267 8.97 14.93 -0.12
C PHE A 267 7.72 14.47 0.62
N THR A 268 6.88 15.39 1.11
CA THR A 268 5.54 15.09 1.63
C THR A 268 4.68 14.42 0.56
N VAL A 269 4.58 15.02 -0.63
CA VAL A 269 3.77 14.45 -1.73
C VAL A 269 4.32 13.08 -2.15
N LEU A 270 5.64 12.96 -2.36
CA LEU A 270 6.28 11.70 -2.74
C LEU A 270 6.06 10.61 -1.68
N PHE A 271 6.15 10.96 -0.41
CA PHE A 271 5.89 10.05 0.70
C PHE A 271 4.42 9.59 0.71
N VAL A 272 3.45 10.50 0.68
CA VAL A 272 2.02 10.19 0.71
C VAL A 272 1.61 9.29 -0.44
N VAL A 273 2.04 9.60 -1.67
CA VAL A 273 1.75 8.80 -2.88
C VAL A 273 2.25 7.37 -2.73
N ASN A 274 3.46 7.18 -2.21
CA ASN A 274 4.03 5.85 -2.05
C ASN A 274 3.52 5.13 -0.79
N PHE A 275 3.28 5.84 0.30
CA PHE A 275 2.75 5.26 1.54
C PHE A 275 1.33 4.72 1.37
N LEU A 276 0.43 5.50 0.78
CA LEU A 276 -0.96 5.12 0.52
C LEU A 276 -1.15 4.31 -0.77
N ASN A 277 -0.05 4.03 -1.50
CA ASN A 277 -0.05 3.28 -2.77
C ASN A 277 -1.04 3.86 -3.81
N LEU A 278 -1.01 5.19 -3.99
CA LEU A 278 -1.97 5.92 -4.83
C LEU A 278 -1.79 5.69 -6.33
N LYS A 279 -0.68 5.11 -6.75
CA LYS A 279 -0.35 4.83 -8.16
C LYS A 279 -1.39 3.97 -8.86
N ASN A 280 -2.10 3.13 -8.11
CA ASN A 280 -3.15 2.27 -8.64
C ASN A 280 -4.44 3.03 -9.03
N ASN A 281 -4.58 4.29 -8.60
CA ASN A 281 -5.72 5.14 -8.97
C ASN A 281 -5.24 6.32 -9.79
N VAL A 282 -5.39 6.24 -11.10
CA VAL A 282 -4.89 7.24 -12.07
C VAL A 282 -5.35 8.67 -11.75
N ARG A 283 -6.63 8.87 -11.37
CA ARG A 283 -7.17 10.21 -11.09
C ARG A 283 -6.51 10.83 -9.85
N ILE A 284 -6.39 10.06 -8.77
CA ILE A 284 -5.79 10.53 -7.52
C ILE A 284 -4.29 10.76 -7.72
N ASN A 285 -3.61 9.85 -8.41
CA ASN A 285 -2.18 9.99 -8.71
C ASN A 285 -1.90 11.25 -9.55
N ASN A 286 -2.69 11.52 -10.57
CA ASN A 286 -2.55 12.74 -11.40
C ASN A 286 -2.78 14.02 -10.58
N TYR A 287 -3.75 14.03 -9.66
CA TYR A 287 -3.95 15.15 -8.74
C TYR A 287 -2.69 15.42 -7.88
N PHE A 288 -2.10 14.39 -7.28
CA PHE A 288 -0.87 14.55 -6.50
C PHE A 288 0.35 14.91 -7.37
N ASN A 289 0.40 14.47 -8.62
CA ASN A 289 1.45 14.89 -9.56
C ASN A 289 1.34 16.39 -9.90
N VAL A 290 0.12 16.93 -9.98
CA VAL A 290 -0.08 18.39 -10.13
C VAL A 290 0.42 19.13 -8.89
N LEU A 291 0.09 18.67 -7.67
CA LEU A 291 0.60 19.26 -6.44
C LEU A 291 2.14 19.17 -6.34
N LEU A 292 2.73 18.07 -6.79
CA LEU A 292 4.17 17.92 -6.89
C LEU A 292 4.78 18.94 -7.87
N GLY A 293 4.17 19.08 -9.04
CA GLY A 293 4.58 20.08 -10.05
C GLY A 293 4.52 21.50 -9.50
N LEU A 294 3.45 21.84 -8.76
CA LEU A 294 3.32 23.15 -8.09
C LEU A 294 4.40 23.34 -7.02
N ALA A 295 4.72 22.32 -6.21
CA ALA A 295 5.79 22.39 -5.22
C ALA A 295 7.18 22.58 -5.86
N VAL A 296 7.45 21.93 -6.98
CA VAL A 296 8.68 22.15 -7.75
C VAL A 296 8.70 23.55 -8.36
N LEU A 297 7.56 24.02 -8.86
CA LEU A 297 7.44 25.37 -9.40
C LEU A 297 7.72 26.43 -8.33
N THR A 298 7.22 26.26 -7.09
CA THR A 298 7.54 27.18 -6.00
C THR A 298 9.06 27.24 -5.75
N LEU A 299 9.78 26.13 -5.81
CA LEU A 299 11.23 26.11 -5.66
C LEU A 299 11.96 26.95 -6.73
N ILE A 300 11.49 26.90 -7.97
CA ILE A 300 12.03 27.69 -9.09
C ILE A 300 11.72 29.19 -8.94
N LEU A 301 10.56 29.51 -8.38
CA LEU A 301 10.06 30.89 -8.26
C LEU A 301 10.64 31.65 -7.05
N ILE A 302 11.34 30.98 -6.11
CA ILE A 302 11.93 31.62 -4.92
C ILE A 302 12.73 32.89 -5.26
N PRO A 303 13.66 32.92 -6.24
CA PRO A 303 14.43 34.11 -6.53
C PRO A 303 13.66 35.21 -7.27
N LEU A 304 12.45 34.93 -7.76
CA LEU A 304 11.69 35.83 -8.63
C LEU A 304 10.56 36.58 -7.90
N ILE A 305 10.09 36.04 -6.79
CA ILE A 305 8.92 36.58 -6.07
C ILE A 305 9.37 37.12 -4.71
N PRO A 306 8.96 38.34 -4.32
CA PRO A 306 9.26 38.89 -2.99
C PRO A 306 8.75 37.97 -1.87
N TYR A 307 9.55 37.83 -0.80
CA TYR A 307 9.31 36.94 0.34
C TYR A 307 7.88 37.04 0.92
N LYS A 308 7.39 38.27 1.11
CA LYS A 308 6.07 38.58 1.67
C LYS A 308 4.89 38.03 0.85
N LEU A 309 5.03 37.93 -0.48
CA LEU A 309 4.01 37.36 -1.37
C LEU A 309 4.19 35.85 -1.51
N PHE A 310 5.43 35.39 -1.41
CA PHE A 310 5.79 34.00 -1.64
C PHE A 310 5.37 33.08 -0.48
N ILE A 311 5.58 33.48 0.76
CA ILE A 311 5.25 32.66 1.94
C ILE A 311 3.76 32.33 2.04
N PRO A 312 2.80 33.26 1.85
CA PRO A 312 1.37 32.91 1.81
C PRO A 312 1.02 31.89 0.74
N ILE A 313 1.65 31.97 -0.45
CA ILE A 313 1.43 31.02 -1.56
C ILE A 313 1.92 29.62 -1.15
N GLN A 314 3.13 29.52 -0.59
CA GLN A 314 3.66 28.26 -0.09
C GLN A 314 2.78 27.68 1.04
N ASN A 315 2.30 28.50 1.95
CA ASN A 315 1.41 28.06 3.02
C ASN A 315 0.08 27.52 2.48
N LEU A 316 -0.51 28.18 1.50
CA LEU A 316 -1.74 27.70 0.85
C LEU A 316 -1.53 26.34 0.18
N LEU A 317 -0.42 26.18 -0.54
CA LEU A 317 -0.05 24.90 -1.17
C LEU A 317 0.16 23.82 -0.11
N ASN A 318 0.85 24.14 0.98
CA ASN A 318 1.08 23.21 2.10
C ASN A 318 -0.23 22.75 2.73
N ILE A 319 -1.14 23.68 3.02
CA ILE A 319 -2.47 23.37 3.56
C ILE A 319 -3.23 22.45 2.60
N THR A 320 -3.17 22.74 1.28
CA THR A 320 -3.82 21.91 0.26
C THR A 320 -3.26 20.50 0.22
N ILE A 321 -1.94 20.32 0.22
CA ILE A 321 -1.26 19.02 0.25
C ILE A 321 -1.65 18.25 1.51
N THR A 322 -1.56 18.91 2.67
CA THR A 322 -1.77 18.29 3.97
C THR A 322 -3.23 17.89 4.18
N ALA A 323 -4.17 18.77 3.83
CA ALA A 323 -5.60 18.49 3.89
C ALA A 323 -5.98 17.33 2.94
N SER A 324 -5.49 17.36 1.70
CA SER A 324 -5.76 16.30 0.72
C SER A 324 -5.25 14.94 1.20
N ALA A 325 -4.04 14.89 1.73
CA ALA A 325 -3.46 13.67 2.30
C ALA A 325 -4.25 13.16 3.51
N PHE A 326 -4.68 14.06 4.38
CA PHE A 326 -5.49 13.72 5.55
C PHE A 326 -6.87 13.16 5.17
N PHE A 327 -7.63 13.84 4.32
CA PHE A 327 -8.94 13.35 3.86
C PHE A 327 -8.84 12.02 3.12
N LEU A 328 -7.78 11.85 2.34
CA LEU A 328 -7.53 10.59 1.66
C LEU A 328 -7.20 9.47 2.66
N SER A 329 -6.41 9.74 3.68
CA SER A 329 -6.09 8.77 4.73
C SER A 329 -7.31 8.33 5.53
N LEU A 330 -8.26 9.23 5.81
CA LEU A 330 -9.57 8.92 6.40
C LEU A 330 -10.38 7.96 5.51
N LYS A 331 -10.39 8.17 4.20
CA LYS A 331 -11.04 7.27 3.24
C LYS A 331 -10.45 5.87 3.28
N TYR A 332 -9.12 5.74 3.36
CA TYR A 332 -8.43 4.44 3.45
C TYR A 332 -8.56 3.79 4.84
N TRP A 333 -8.75 4.57 5.91
CA TRP A 333 -9.08 4.04 7.24
C TRP A 333 -10.37 3.22 7.21
N HIS A 334 -11.44 3.76 6.58
CA HIS A 334 -12.73 3.04 6.43
C HIS A 334 -12.59 1.72 5.68
N LYS A 335 -11.58 1.57 4.80
CA LYS A 335 -11.25 0.33 4.10
C LYS A 335 -10.45 -0.69 4.94
N LYS A 336 -10.41 -0.54 6.28
CA LYS A 336 -9.74 -1.43 7.25
C LYS A 336 -8.22 -1.61 7.07
N GLN A 337 -7.54 -0.69 6.43
CA GLN A 337 -6.07 -0.71 6.34
C GLN A 337 -5.46 -0.21 7.65
N SER A 338 -4.84 -1.10 8.44
CA SER A 338 -4.28 -0.78 9.78
C SER A 338 -3.21 0.32 9.73
N ALA A 339 -2.35 0.33 8.72
CA ALA A 339 -1.35 1.37 8.53
C ALA A 339 -1.96 2.77 8.31
N ALA A 340 -3.13 2.87 7.64
CA ALA A 340 -3.82 4.12 7.41
C ALA A 340 -4.37 4.73 8.72
N ARG A 341 -4.69 3.92 9.73
CA ARG A 341 -5.18 4.42 11.03
C ARG A 341 -4.11 5.19 11.79
N LEU A 342 -2.92 4.61 11.92
CA LEU A 342 -1.79 5.26 12.59
C LEU A 342 -1.36 6.51 11.82
N PHE A 343 -1.35 6.46 10.51
CA PHE A 343 -1.08 7.62 9.66
C PHE A 343 -2.07 8.74 9.90
N THR A 344 -3.38 8.44 9.91
CA THR A 344 -4.43 9.44 10.12
C THR A 344 -4.32 10.09 11.50
N LEU A 345 -4.06 9.30 12.56
CA LEU A 345 -3.86 9.82 13.91
C LEU A 345 -2.62 10.71 14.01
N ALA A 346 -1.50 10.27 13.44
CA ALA A 346 -0.26 11.05 13.41
C ALA A 346 -0.48 12.42 12.76
N TRP A 347 -1.11 12.40 11.57
CA TRP A 347 -1.38 13.61 10.81
C TRP A 347 -2.44 14.51 11.46
N ALA A 348 -3.44 13.96 12.16
CA ALA A 348 -4.40 14.76 12.90
C ALA A 348 -3.72 15.61 13.96
N VAL A 349 -2.79 15.03 14.74
CA VAL A 349 -2.05 15.75 15.77
C VAL A 349 -1.13 16.80 15.16
N PHE A 350 -0.37 16.43 14.11
CA PHE A 350 0.52 17.34 13.39
C PHE A 350 -0.23 18.52 12.78
N ILE A 351 -1.33 18.27 12.06
CA ILE A 351 -2.17 19.30 11.44
C ILE A 351 -2.72 20.27 12.50
N THR A 352 -3.17 19.76 13.65
CA THR A 352 -3.64 20.61 14.74
C THR A 352 -2.54 21.55 15.21
N GLY A 353 -1.31 21.03 15.42
CA GLY A 353 -0.15 21.84 15.76
C GLY A 353 0.20 22.89 14.69
N MET A 354 0.13 22.52 13.41
CA MET A 354 0.36 23.44 12.29
C MET A 354 -0.70 24.54 12.18
N ILE A 355 -1.98 24.20 12.38
CA ILE A 355 -3.07 25.18 12.34
C ILE A 355 -2.89 26.20 13.47
N THR A 356 -2.59 25.77 14.69
CA THR A 356 -2.38 26.67 15.82
C THR A 356 -1.19 27.61 15.59
N ALA A 357 -0.08 27.10 15.05
CA ALA A 357 1.08 27.92 14.71
C ALA A 357 0.77 28.96 13.60
N ASN A 358 0.07 28.55 12.54
CA ASN A 358 -0.33 29.47 11.46
C ASN A 358 -1.28 30.56 11.94
N LEU A 359 -2.28 30.21 12.76
CA LEU A 359 -3.21 31.18 13.34
C LEU A 359 -2.50 32.19 14.27
N ARG A 360 -1.48 31.74 15.01
CA ARG A 360 -0.61 32.62 15.77
C ARG A 360 0.18 33.55 14.87
N THR A 361 0.81 33.04 13.81
CA THR A 361 1.59 33.86 12.86
C THR A 361 0.73 34.94 12.18
N LEU A 362 -0.56 34.66 11.97
CA LEU A 362 -1.53 35.62 11.44
C LEU A 362 -2.06 36.60 12.50
N GLY A 363 -1.65 36.47 13.75
CA GLY A 363 -2.12 37.32 14.85
C GLY A 363 -3.55 36.99 15.35
N VAL A 364 -4.12 35.87 14.95
CA VAL A 364 -5.48 35.45 15.33
C VAL A 364 -5.48 34.82 16.75
N LEU A 365 -4.44 34.04 17.07
CA LEU A 365 -4.28 33.41 18.39
C LEU A 365 -3.19 34.10 19.19
N PRO A 366 -3.38 34.21 20.53
CA PRO A 366 -2.36 34.76 21.42
C PRO A 366 -1.17 33.79 21.53
N GLY A 367 0.00 34.35 21.87
CA GLY A 367 1.20 33.57 22.18
C GLY A 367 1.03 32.87 23.52
N ASN A 368 1.02 31.55 23.51
CA ASN A 368 1.08 30.72 24.72
C ASN A 368 1.88 29.44 24.41
N PHE A 369 2.16 28.64 25.43
CA PHE A 369 2.93 27.40 25.27
C PHE A 369 2.39 26.50 24.12
N PHE A 370 1.09 26.29 24.03
CA PHE A 370 0.49 25.41 23.03
C PHE A 370 0.55 26.00 21.61
N THR A 371 0.37 27.30 21.45
CA THR A 371 0.46 27.96 20.14
C THR A 371 1.91 28.15 19.68
N GLN A 372 2.84 28.19 20.61
CA GLN A 372 4.28 28.35 20.33
C GLN A 372 4.94 27.03 19.99
N TYR A 373 4.70 25.97 20.77
CA TYR A 373 5.37 24.68 20.64
C TYR A 373 4.47 23.57 20.07
N GLY A 374 3.21 23.88 19.76
CA GLY A 374 2.23 22.91 19.29
C GLY A 374 2.66 22.16 18.06
N TYR A 375 3.30 22.82 17.10
CA TYR A 375 3.79 22.17 15.88
C TYR A 375 5.01 21.25 16.15
N GLN A 376 5.87 21.58 17.14
CA GLN A 376 7.00 20.74 17.55
C GLN A 376 6.50 19.47 18.24
N VAL A 377 5.56 19.60 19.18
CA VAL A 377 4.92 18.47 19.85
C VAL A 377 4.16 17.62 18.83
N GLY A 378 3.45 18.25 17.91
CA GLY A 378 2.70 17.57 16.85
C GLY A 378 3.62 16.76 15.94
N SER A 379 4.72 17.35 15.48
CA SER A 379 5.70 16.66 14.62
C SER A 379 6.47 15.56 15.35
N PHE A 380 6.77 15.74 16.65
CA PHE A 380 7.37 14.70 17.49
C PHE A 380 6.50 13.44 17.55
N ILE A 381 5.21 13.61 17.84
CA ILE A 381 4.23 12.52 17.90
C ILE A 381 4.04 11.90 16.53
N GLU A 382 3.94 12.74 15.49
CA GLU A 382 3.80 12.30 14.09
C GLU A 382 4.95 11.41 13.66
N ILE A 383 6.20 11.82 13.88
CA ILE A 383 7.40 11.07 13.49
C ILE A 383 7.43 9.69 14.15
N ILE A 384 7.08 9.60 15.45
CA ILE A 384 7.04 8.32 16.16
C ILE A 384 5.92 7.43 15.59
N LEU A 385 4.69 7.95 15.48
CA LEU A 385 3.55 7.19 15.00
C LEU A 385 3.72 6.72 13.55
N LEU A 386 4.30 7.55 12.69
CA LEU A 386 4.55 7.15 11.31
C LEU A 386 5.66 6.10 11.19
N SER A 387 6.71 6.20 12.00
CA SER A 387 7.75 5.17 12.03
C SER A 387 7.19 3.82 12.48
N LEU A 388 6.28 3.83 13.49
CA LEU A 388 5.54 2.62 13.90
C LEU A 388 4.61 2.11 12.79
N ALA A 389 3.88 2.99 12.10
CA ALA A 389 3.00 2.63 10.99
C ALA A 389 3.77 2.00 9.83
N LEU A 390 4.94 2.52 9.52
CA LEU A 390 5.84 1.97 8.50
C LEU A 390 6.36 0.59 8.91
N GLY A 391 6.76 0.40 10.18
CA GLY A 391 7.18 -0.90 10.73
C GLY A 391 6.08 -1.95 10.63
N ALA A 392 4.86 -1.61 11.05
CA ALA A 392 3.68 -2.48 10.96
C ALA A 392 3.35 -2.85 9.49
N ARG A 393 3.56 -1.93 8.55
CA ARG A 393 3.37 -2.19 7.11
C ARG A 393 4.36 -3.23 6.59
N ILE A 394 5.63 -3.16 6.96
CA ILE A 394 6.64 -4.16 6.57
C ILE A 394 6.24 -5.53 7.09
N GLN A 395 5.92 -5.62 8.39
CA GLN A 395 5.53 -6.87 9.02
C GLN A 395 4.36 -7.53 8.26
N ARG A 396 3.36 -6.75 7.89
CA ARG A 396 2.22 -7.24 7.12
C ARG A 396 2.62 -7.76 5.74
N LEU A 397 3.44 -6.99 4.99
CA LEU A 397 3.93 -7.41 3.68
C LEU A 397 4.78 -8.70 3.75
N GLN A 398 5.53 -8.90 4.84
CA GLN A 398 6.29 -10.14 5.07
C GLN A 398 5.34 -11.32 5.33
N LEU A 399 4.30 -11.13 6.16
CA LEU A 399 3.29 -12.16 6.41
C LEU A 399 2.55 -12.56 5.14
N ASP A 400 2.10 -11.58 4.34
CA ASP A 400 1.43 -11.84 3.06
C ASP A 400 2.33 -12.63 2.09
N ARG A 401 3.63 -12.33 2.04
CA ARG A 401 4.61 -13.09 1.23
C ARG A 401 4.80 -14.52 1.73
N ILE A 402 4.85 -14.71 3.06
CA ILE A 402 4.99 -16.06 3.65
C ILE A 402 3.75 -16.89 3.32
N GLN A 403 2.56 -16.33 3.49
CA GLN A 403 1.30 -17.01 3.15
C GLN A 403 1.24 -17.40 1.68
N ALA A 404 1.50 -16.46 0.76
CA ALA A 404 1.52 -16.76 -0.68
C ALA A 404 2.53 -17.86 -1.04
N LYS A 405 3.68 -17.91 -0.35
CA LYS A 405 4.67 -18.99 -0.56
C LYS A 405 4.18 -20.33 -0.02
N GLN A 406 3.50 -20.34 1.13
CA GLN A 406 2.89 -21.54 1.70
C GLN A 406 1.78 -22.11 0.81
N ASP A 407 0.91 -21.24 0.28
CA ASP A 407 -0.16 -21.62 -0.63
C ASP A 407 0.40 -22.27 -1.91
N LEU A 408 1.48 -21.71 -2.47
CA LEU A 408 2.16 -22.28 -3.64
C LEU A 408 2.79 -23.66 -3.34
N VAL A 409 3.36 -23.83 -2.15
CA VAL A 409 3.92 -25.13 -1.72
C VAL A 409 2.81 -26.15 -1.56
N ARG A 410 1.68 -25.77 -0.95
CA ARG A 410 0.52 -26.63 -0.79
C ARG A 410 -0.04 -27.08 -2.14
N GLU A 411 -0.22 -26.17 -3.10
CA GLU A 411 -0.67 -26.51 -4.46
C GLU A 411 0.25 -27.52 -5.14
N LYS A 412 1.58 -27.34 -5.00
CA LYS A 412 2.55 -28.30 -5.55
C LYS A 412 2.48 -29.67 -4.87
N GLN A 413 2.23 -29.70 -3.56
CA GLN A 413 2.07 -30.96 -2.83
C GLN A 413 0.79 -31.71 -3.26
N GLU A 414 -0.32 -31.00 -3.42
CA GLU A 414 -1.58 -31.59 -3.91
C GLU A 414 -1.40 -32.21 -5.30
N LYS A 415 -0.75 -31.50 -6.24
CA LYS A 415 -0.40 -32.05 -7.57
C LYS A 415 0.54 -33.27 -7.50
N MET A 416 1.48 -33.29 -6.55
CA MET A 416 2.38 -34.43 -6.38
C MET A 416 1.64 -35.67 -5.88
N VAL A 417 0.68 -35.52 -4.95
CA VAL A 417 -0.15 -36.63 -4.46
C VAL A 417 -1.00 -37.20 -5.59
N GLU A 418 -1.60 -36.34 -6.42
CA GLU A 418 -2.38 -36.77 -7.59
C GLU A 418 -1.52 -37.56 -8.58
N LEU A 419 -0.29 -37.11 -8.86
CA LEU A 419 0.66 -37.85 -9.69
C LEU A 419 1.07 -39.20 -9.07
N GLN A 420 1.27 -39.27 -7.77
CA GLN A 420 1.59 -40.54 -7.09
C GLN A 420 0.44 -41.55 -7.22
N GLN A 421 -0.81 -41.14 -7.06
CA GLN A 421 -1.96 -42.02 -7.24
C GLN A 421 -2.05 -42.54 -8.67
N LEU A 422 -1.79 -41.70 -9.68
CA LEU A 422 -1.71 -42.11 -11.07
C LEU A 422 -0.63 -43.16 -11.31
N ILE A 423 0.58 -42.94 -10.79
CA ILE A 423 1.71 -43.87 -10.97
C ILE A 423 1.39 -45.24 -10.34
N VAL A 424 0.86 -45.25 -9.12
CA VAL A 424 0.50 -46.50 -8.45
C VAL A 424 -0.56 -47.27 -9.23
N GLY A 425 -1.61 -46.58 -9.71
CA GLY A 425 -2.64 -47.19 -10.55
C GLY A 425 -2.10 -47.77 -11.85
N VAL A 426 -1.26 -47.01 -12.56
CA VAL A 426 -0.61 -47.47 -13.81
C VAL A 426 0.25 -48.71 -13.55
N CYS A 427 1.08 -48.71 -12.50
CA CYS A 427 1.93 -49.83 -12.16
C CYS A 427 1.08 -51.07 -11.87
N HIS A 428 -0.04 -50.95 -11.15
CA HIS A 428 -0.93 -52.09 -10.86
C HIS A 428 -1.53 -52.66 -12.15
N GLU A 429 -2.08 -51.80 -13.03
CA GLU A 429 -2.69 -52.24 -14.28
C GLU A 429 -1.68 -52.78 -15.31
N MET A 430 -0.41 -52.36 -15.26
CA MET A 430 0.66 -52.92 -16.10
C MET A 430 1.16 -54.26 -15.59
N ASN A 431 1.25 -54.47 -14.27
CA ASN A 431 1.77 -55.70 -13.72
C ASN A 431 0.89 -56.94 -14.05
N THR A 432 -0.45 -56.78 -14.18
CA THR A 432 -1.39 -57.84 -14.52
C THR A 432 -1.11 -58.44 -15.89
N PRO A 433 -1.08 -57.68 -17.02
CA PRO A 433 -0.76 -58.23 -18.33
C PRO A 433 0.67 -58.74 -18.42
N ILE A 434 1.64 -58.08 -17.77
CA ILE A 434 3.03 -58.55 -17.67
C ILE A 434 3.10 -59.90 -17.02
N GLY A 435 2.40 -60.10 -15.90
CA GLY A 435 2.32 -61.38 -15.20
C GLY A 435 1.71 -62.48 -16.07
N ASN A 436 0.62 -62.15 -16.81
CA ASN A 436 -0.01 -63.11 -17.74
C ASN A 436 0.92 -63.49 -18.89
N ILE A 437 1.66 -62.53 -19.46
CA ILE A 437 2.65 -62.82 -20.51
C ILE A 437 3.76 -63.68 -19.96
N SER A 438 4.29 -63.40 -18.80
CA SER A 438 5.34 -64.19 -18.13
C SER A 438 4.90 -65.61 -17.86
N LEU A 439 3.71 -65.79 -17.28
CA LEU A 439 3.15 -67.10 -16.98
C LEU A 439 2.91 -67.92 -18.25
N SER A 440 2.29 -67.29 -19.28
CA SER A 440 2.05 -67.97 -20.57
C SER A 440 3.35 -68.34 -21.28
N ASN A 441 4.37 -67.47 -21.18
CA ASN A 441 5.69 -67.75 -21.78
C ASN A 441 6.40 -68.93 -21.05
N SER A 442 6.33 -68.97 -19.69
CA SER A 442 6.86 -70.10 -18.93
C SER A 442 6.16 -71.39 -19.29
N TYR A 443 4.81 -71.34 -19.43
CA TYR A 443 4.03 -72.50 -19.84
C TYR A 443 4.42 -73.00 -21.27
N LEU A 444 4.61 -72.09 -22.23
CA LEU A 444 5.04 -72.42 -23.59
C LEU A 444 6.45 -73.00 -23.62
N THR A 445 7.36 -72.55 -22.75
CA THR A 445 8.70 -73.08 -22.60
C THR A 445 8.67 -74.54 -22.09
N ASP A 446 7.89 -74.76 -21.01
CA ASP A 446 7.71 -76.08 -20.41
C ASP A 446 7.07 -77.08 -21.39
N LEU A 447 6.02 -76.59 -22.12
CA LEU A 447 5.39 -77.40 -23.17
C LEU A 447 6.37 -77.72 -24.33
N GLY A 448 7.23 -76.77 -24.70
CA GLY A 448 8.25 -76.96 -25.74
C GLY A 448 9.29 -78.00 -25.33
N ASP A 449 9.72 -78.03 -24.07
CA ASP A 449 10.66 -79.01 -23.55
C ASP A 449 10.02 -80.39 -23.41
N GLN A 450 8.76 -80.49 -22.99
CA GLN A 450 7.99 -81.72 -23.02
C GLN A 450 7.82 -82.28 -24.43
N LEU A 451 7.65 -81.43 -25.45
CA LEU A 451 7.55 -81.83 -26.85
C LEU A 451 8.87 -82.34 -27.44
N LYS A 452 10.04 -81.85 -26.95
CA LYS A 452 11.36 -82.34 -27.36
C LYS A 452 11.68 -83.72 -26.80
N GLU A 453 11.14 -84.06 -25.60
CA GLU A 453 11.36 -85.33 -24.95
C GLU A 453 10.45 -86.47 -25.46
N LEU A 454 9.45 -86.14 -26.28
CA LEU A 454 8.50 -87.12 -26.90
C LEU A 454 9.11 -87.88 -28.05
N GLU A 455 9.26 -89.17 -27.88
CA GLU A 455 9.47 -90.09 -29.00
C GLU A 455 8.19 -90.26 -29.83
N LEU A 456 8.19 -89.77 -31.08
CA LEU A 456 7.04 -89.70 -31.99
C LEU A 456 6.23 -91.00 -32.15
N ALA A 457 6.75 -92.11 -31.71
CA ALA A 457 6.15 -93.45 -31.92
C ALA A 457 5.14 -93.88 -30.84
N THR A 458 5.00 -93.14 -29.73
CA THR A 458 4.22 -93.56 -28.57
C THR A 458 3.06 -92.59 -28.10
N VAL A 459 2.86 -91.50 -28.80
CA VAL A 459 1.86 -90.45 -28.40
C VAL A 459 0.50 -90.77 -29.02
N LYS A 460 -0.54 -90.81 -28.17
CA LYS A 460 -1.93 -90.91 -28.62
C LYS A 460 -2.30 -89.63 -29.32
N PRO A 461 -3.07 -89.69 -30.47
CA PRO A 461 -3.49 -88.50 -31.22
C PRO A 461 -4.29 -87.50 -30.39
N SER A 462 -5.07 -87.94 -29.36
CA SER A 462 -5.83 -87.09 -28.42
C SER A 462 -4.94 -86.18 -27.60
N ASP A 463 -3.81 -86.68 -27.10
CA ASP A 463 -2.89 -85.91 -26.21
C ASP A 463 -2.09 -84.87 -26.96
N PHE A 464 -1.79 -85.11 -28.26
CA PHE A 464 -1.16 -84.18 -29.16
C PHE A 464 -2.09 -83.00 -29.53
N HIS A 465 -3.38 -83.28 -29.81
CA HIS A 465 -4.38 -82.25 -30.08
C HIS A 465 -4.65 -81.40 -28.80
N GLY A 466 -4.67 -82.00 -27.61
CA GLY A 466 -4.80 -81.25 -26.35
C GLY A 466 -3.68 -80.24 -26.17
N ARG A 467 -2.39 -80.64 -26.39
CA ARG A 467 -1.23 -79.76 -26.23
C ARG A 467 -1.16 -78.67 -27.27
N ILE A 468 -1.61 -78.85 -28.50
CA ILE A 468 -1.76 -77.84 -29.55
C ILE A 468 -2.81 -76.83 -29.14
N SER A 469 -3.95 -77.31 -28.57
CA SER A 469 -5.00 -76.46 -28.04
C SER A 469 -4.47 -75.54 -26.89
N ASP A 470 -3.75 -76.12 -25.96
CA ASP A 470 -3.16 -75.39 -24.82
C ASP A 470 -2.11 -74.36 -25.28
N GLN A 471 -1.30 -74.71 -26.29
CA GLN A 471 -0.38 -73.75 -26.92
C GLN A 471 -1.11 -72.57 -27.58
N ALA A 472 -2.20 -72.87 -28.27
CA ALA A 472 -3.05 -71.84 -28.89
C ALA A 472 -3.62 -70.87 -27.84
N VAL A 473 -4.13 -71.40 -26.70
CA VAL A 473 -4.63 -70.59 -25.58
C VAL A 473 -3.55 -69.73 -24.96
N ALA A 474 -2.34 -70.27 -24.77
CA ALA A 474 -1.22 -69.48 -24.21
C ALA A 474 -0.79 -68.35 -25.14
N ILE A 475 -0.71 -68.60 -26.44
CA ILE A 475 -0.39 -67.62 -27.45
C ILE A 475 -1.46 -66.52 -27.52
N ASP A 476 -2.73 -66.90 -27.46
CA ASP A 476 -3.86 -65.91 -27.45
C ASP A 476 -3.86 -65.07 -26.16
N THR A 477 -3.49 -65.65 -25.02
CA THR A 477 -3.29 -64.93 -23.77
C THR A 477 -2.15 -63.91 -23.86
N ILE A 478 -1.01 -64.27 -24.48
CA ILE A 478 0.10 -63.35 -24.72
C ILE A 478 -0.34 -62.19 -25.64
N LYS A 479 -1.02 -62.55 -26.75
CA LYS A 479 -1.51 -61.54 -27.71
C LYS A 479 -2.49 -60.57 -27.08
N SER A 480 -3.47 -61.07 -26.37
CA SER A 480 -4.46 -60.20 -25.66
C SER A 480 -3.85 -59.31 -24.59
N SER A 481 -2.88 -59.86 -23.82
CA SER A 481 -2.15 -59.12 -22.77
C SER A 481 -1.21 -58.06 -23.37
N THR A 482 -0.56 -58.37 -24.50
CA THR A 482 0.28 -57.39 -25.24
C THR A 482 -0.56 -56.25 -25.81
N LEU A 483 -1.76 -56.53 -26.35
CA LEU A 483 -2.72 -55.55 -26.81
C LEU A 483 -3.20 -54.67 -25.64
N ALA A 484 -3.44 -55.25 -24.44
CA ALA A 484 -3.80 -54.49 -23.23
C ALA A 484 -2.69 -53.53 -22.81
N LEU A 485 -1.43 -53.98 -22.78
CA LEU A 485 -0.26 -53.12 -22.51
C LEU A 485 -0.11 -51.99 -23.54
N SER A 486 -0.29 -52.29 -24.83
CA SER A 486 -0.24 -51.27 -25.88
C SER A 486 -1.33 -50.22 -25.71
N ARG A 487 -2.54 -50.60 -25.32
CA ARG A 487 -3.62 -49.67 -25.00
C ARG A 487 -3.29 -48.81 -23.78
N LEU A 488 -2.76 -49.39 -22.69
CA LEU A 488 -2.31 -48.68 -21.51
C LEU A 488 -1.25 -47.64 -21.82
N THR A 489 -0.21 -48.01 -22.55
CA THR A 489 0.87 -47.08 -22.95
C THR A 489 0.35 -45.96 -23.85
N HIS A 490 -0.59 -46.22 -24.75
CA HIS A 490 -1.19 -45.21 -25.58
C HIS A 490 -2.03 -44.20 -24.76
N VAL A 491 -2.88 -44.69 -23.85
CA VAL A 491 -3.69 -43.83 -22.98
C VAL A 491 -2.79 -43.02 -22.05
N PHE A 492 -1.75 -43.63 -21.49
CA PHE A 492 -0.81 -42.94 -20.60
C PHE A 492 -0.03 -41.82 -21.28
N ARG A 493 0.37 -42.04 -22.56
CA ARG A 493 1.02 -40.99 -23.36
C ARG A 493 0.10 -39.83 -23.64
N ASN A 494 -1.19 -40.07 -23.78
CA ASN A 494 -2.20 -39.04 -24.05
C ASN A 494 -2.75 -38.35 -22.80
N ILE A 495 -2.41 -38.80 -21.59
CA ILE A 495 -2.74 -38.10 -20.33
C ILE A 495 -1.98 -36.80 -20.19
N LYS A 496 -0.73 -36.73 -20.71
CA LYS A 496 0.03 -35.48 -20.74
C LYS A 496 -0.43 -34.68 -21.96
N ILE A 497 -1.37 -33.76 -21.74
CA ILE A 497 -1.88 -32.88 -22.80
C ILE A 497 -0.78 -31.88 -23.15
N ASN A 498 -0.11 -32.05 -24.27
CA ASN A 498 0.72 -31.01 -24.86
C ASN A 498 -0.13 -30.24 -25.87
N GLU A 499 -0.11 -28.92 -25.83
CA GLU A 499 -0.80 -28.08 -26.84
C GLU A 499 -0.39 -28.43 -28.26
N GLY A 500 0.82 -29.00 -28.50
CA GLY A 500 1.32 -29.46 -29.78
C GLY A 500 0.57 -30.68 -30.34
N ASP A 501 -0.06 -31.50 -29.50
CA ASP A 501 -0.82 -32.68 -29.90
C ASP A 501 -2.27 -32.34 -30.31
N HIS A 502 -2.73 -31.14 -29.96
CA HIS A 502 -4.07 -30.63 -30.25
C HIS A 502 -3.97 -29.25 -30.94
N PRO A 503 -3.80 -29.20 -32.28
CA PRO A 503 -3.69 -27.93 -32.99
C PRO A 503 -4.99 -27.12 -32.87
N LYS A 504 -4.88 -25.83 -32.57
CA LYS A 504 -6.00 -24.90 -32.65
C LYS A 504 -6.46 -24.73 -34.07
N GLY A 505 -7.76 -24.68 -34.26
CA GLY A 505 -8.39 -24.46 -35.57
C GLY A 505 -9.79 -23.91 -35.44
N THR A 506 -10.30 -23.34 -36.51
CA THR A 506 -11.69 -22.92 -36.62
C THR A 506 -12.51 -24.10 -37.15
N PHE A 507 -13.58 -24.45 -36.44
CA PHE A 507 -14.45 -25.56 -36.80
C PHE A 507 -15.89 -25.31 -36.34
N ASP A 508 -16.84 -25.97 -36.99
CA ASP A 508 -18.23 -25.97 -36.59
C ASP A 508 -18.49 -27.11 -35.58
N LEU A 509 -18.73 -26.74 -34.30
CA LEU A 509 -19.05 -27.69 -33.24
C LEU A 509 -20.39 -28.42 -33.50
N SER A 510 -21.36 -27.75 -34.12
CA SER A 510 -22.64 -28.34 -34.44
C SER A 510 -22.50 -29.49 -35.44
N ALA A 511 -21.77 -29.27 -36.50
CA ALA A 511 -21.43 -30.29 -37.49
C ALA A 511 -20.68 -31.47 -36.85
N LEU A 512 -19.67 -31.17 -36.01
CA LEU A 512 -18.85 -32.20 -35.33
C LEU A 512 -19.71 -33.13 -34.46
N ILE A 513 -20.66 -32.60 -33.72
CA ILE A 513 -21.52 -33.39 -32.82
C ILE A 513 -22.55 -34.21 -33.64
N ILE A 514 -23.16 -33.62 -34.66
CA ILE A 514 -24.11 -34.32 -35.54
C ILE A 514 -23.42 -35.46 -36.26
N ASP A 515 -22.27 -35.25 -36.83
CA ASP A 515 -21.46 -36.29 -37.48
C ASP A 515 -21.11 -37.42 -36.51
N LYS A 516 -20.70 -37.09 -35.30
CA LYS A 516 -20.32 -38.06 -34.27
C LYS A 516 -21.50 -38.90 -33.81
N THR A 517 -22.64 -38.28 -33.53
CA THR A 517 -23.87 -39.00 -33.11
C THR A 517 -24.40 -39.89 -34.23
N THR A 518 -24.36 -39.43 -35.49
CA THR A 518 -24.81 -40.19 -36.65
C THR A 518 -23.88 -41.38 -36.89
N LEU A 519 -22.57 -41.22 -36.87
CA LEU A 519 -21.57 -42.28 -37.04
C LEU A 519 -21.71 -43.33 -35.93
N PHE A 520 -21.89 -42.93 -34.68
CA PHE A 520 -22.08 -43.88 -33.58
C PHE A 520 -23.38 -44.68 -33.71
N LYS A 521 -24.48 -44.04 -34.06
CA LYS A 521 -25.75 -44.70 -34.33
C LYS A 521 -25.65 -45.72 -35.44
N THR A 522 -25.07 -45.32 -36.59
CA THR A 522 -24.86 -46.21 -37.75
C THR A 522 -24.02 -47.44 -37.39
N LYS A 523 -22.97 -47.26 -36.58
CA LYS A 523 -22.15 -48.38 -36.10
C LYS A 523 -22.94 -49.38 -35.26
N ILE A 524 -23.79 -48.91 -34.37
CA ILE A 524 -24.67 -49.76 -33.53
C ILE A 524 -25.68 -50.47 -34.40
N ASP A 525 -26.32 -49.82 -35.37
CA ASP A 525 -27.31 -50.42 -36.26
C ASP A 525 -26.68 -51.54 -37.08
N ILE A 526 -25.45 -51.39 -37.58
CA ILE A 526 -24.68 -52.43 -38.31
C ILE A 526 -24.32 -53.60 -37.40
N GLU A 527 -23.88 -53.33 -36.15
CA GLU A 527 -23.60 -54.41 -35.17
C GLU A 527 -24.84 -55.17 -34.75
N ALA A 528 -26.00 -54.50 -34.68
CA ALA A 528 -27.30 -55.13 -34.37
C ALA A 528 -27.80 -56.01 -35.52
N ASP A 529 -27.56 -55.64 -36.78
CA ASP A 529 -27.96 -56.44 -37.98
C ASP A 529 -27.03 -57.63 -38.25
N SER A 530 -25.81 -57.61 -37.71
CA SER A 530 -24.83 -58.71 -37.89
C SER A 530 -24.98 -59.86 -36.88
N ASN A 531 -25.69 -59.64 -35.75
CA ASN A 531 -25.97 -60.66 -34.72
C ASN A 531 -27.27 -61.41 -34.99
N LEU A 532 -27.19 -62.56 -35.71
CA LEU A 532 -28.27 -63.46 -36.12
C LEU A 532 -28.87 -64.31 -34.99
N ASP A 533 -28.36 -64.23 -33.75
CA ASP A 533 -28.86 -64.95 -32.59
C ASP A 533 -29.76 -64.03 -31.74
N GLY A 534 -31.04 -64.36 -31.60
CA GLY A 534 -32.17 -63.76 -30.92
C GLY A 534 -31.99 -62.96 -29.62
N GLY A 535 -30.95 -62.15 -29.51
CA GLY A 535 -30.70 -61.19 -28.42
C GLY A 535 -31.53 -59.92 -28.57
N THR A 536 -31.97 -59.34 -27.48
CA THR A 536 -32.68 -58.04 -27.41
C THR A 536 -31.89 -56.98 -28.18
N LYS A 537 -32.52 -56.40 -29.22
CA LYS A 537 -31.95 -55.35 -30.07
C LYS A 537 -31.87 -54.07 -29.22
N ARG A 538 -30.63 -53.63 -28.90
CA ARG A 538 -30.40 -52.35 -28.23
C ARG A 538 -30.41 -51.25 -29.26
N SER A 539 -31.09 -50.13 -28.97
CA SER A 539 -31.06 -48.93 -29.80
C SER A 539 -30.62 -47.72 -29.01
N ILE A 540 -30.24 -46.67 -29.68
CA ILE A 540 -29.81 -45.42 -29.11
C ILE A 540 -30.55 -44.24 -29.75
N LEU A 541 -31.03 -43.34 -28.93
CA LEU A 541 -31.68 -42.10 -29.33
C LEU A 541 -30.83 -40.88 -28.88
N PHE A 542 -30.52 -40.02 -29.82
CA PHE A 542 -29.83 -38.76 -29.53
C PHE A 542 -30.76 -37.58 -29.64
N ASN A 543 -30.91 -36.82 -28.56
CA ASN A 543 -31.63 -35.55 -28.50
C ASN A 543 -30.61 -34.41 -28.44
N VAL A 544 -30.30 -33.81 -29.58
CA VAL A 544 -29.30 -32.78 -29.70
C VAL A 544 -29.95 -31.41 -29.83
N MET A 545 -29.76 -30.54 -28.85
CA MET A 545 -30.19 -29.14 -28.83
C MET A 545 -28.94 -28.24 -28.92
N ILE A 546 -28.63 -27.80 -30.12
CA ILE A 546 -27.47 -26.98 -30.43
C ILE A 546 -27.85 -25.89 -31.45
N PRO A 547 -27.27 -24.70 -31.44
CA PRO A 547 -27.45 -23.69 -32.50
C PRO A 547 -27.14 -24.29 -33.90
N ASP A 548 -27.85 -23.88 -34.95
CA ASP A 548 -27.70 -24.44 -36.33
C ASP A 548 -26.27 -24.34 -36.88
N CYS A 549 -25.47 -23.35 -36.48
CA CYS A 549 -24.09 -23.20 -36.85
C CYS A 549 -23.34 -22.57 -35.66
N LEU A 550 -22.46 -23.34 -35.02
CA LEU A 550 -21.67 -22.89 -33.89
C LEU A 550 -20.16 -22.99 -34.23
N VAL A 551 -19.66 -21.96 -34.89
CA VAL A 551 -18.24 -21.91 -35.31
C VAL A 551 -17.40 -21.44 -34.13
N LEU A 552 -16.38 -22.24 -33.77
CA LEU A 552 -15.47 -21.97 -32.67
C LEU A 552 -14.02 -22.01 -33.16
N THR A 553 -13.20 -21.12 -32.63
CA THR A 553 -11.74 -21.19 -32.75
C THR A 553 -11.15 -21.80 -31.50
N SER A 554 -10.93 -23.11 -31.52
CA SER A 554 -10.45 -23.91 -30.38
C SER A 554 -9.73 -25.16 -30.84
N TYR A 555 -9.82 -26.26 -30.10
CA TYR A 555 -9.12 -27.54 -30.36
C TYR A 555 -10.12 -28.61 -30.84
N PRO A 556 -10.33 -28.81 -32.15
CA PRO A 556 -11.35 -29.74 -32.67
C PRO A 556 -11.12 -31.19 -32.23
N THR A 557 -9.87 -31.64 -32.15
CA THR A 557 -9.51 -32.98 -31.67
C THR A 557 -9.87 -33.21 -30.21
N ALA A 558 -9.76 -32.18 -29.37
CA ALA A 558 -10.15 -32.24 -27.93
C ALA A 558 -11.66 -32.41 -27.78
N PHE A 559 -12.46 -31.60 -28.48
CA PHE A 559 -13.92 -31.74 -28.48
C PHE A 559 -14.36 -33.10 -29.00
N ASN A 560 -13.73 -33.58 -30.08
CA ASN A 560 -14.00 -34.90 -30.61
C ASN A 560 -13.77 -36.00 -29.56
N LEU A 561 -12.69 -35.90 -28.80
CA LEU A 561 -12.34 -36.87 -27.75
C LEU A 561 -13.31 -36.79 -26.57
N ILE A 562 -13.70 -35.58 -26.16
CA ILE A 562 -14.69 -35.38 -25.07
C ILE A 562 -16.00 -36.09 -25.38
N PHE A 563 -16.58 -35.80 -26.55
CA PHE A 563 -17.87 -36.42 -26.93
C PHE A 563 -17.74 -37.93 -27.20
N ASP A 564 -16.61 -38.41 -27.76
CA ASP A 564 -16.34 -39.83 -27.91
C ASP A 564 -16.35 -40.56 -26.55
N GLN A 565 -15.68 -40.05 -25.59
CA GLN A 565 -15.62 -40.66 -24.25
C GLN A 565 -16.99 -40.60 -23.54
N LEU A 566 -17.74 -39.49 -23.62
CA LEU A 566 -19.04 -39.33 -23.00
C LEU A 566 -20.07 -40.30 -23.60
N ILE A 567 -20.18 -40.33 -24.92
CA ILE A 567 -21.13 -41.21 -25.63
C ILE A 567 -20.78 -42.69 -25.38
N THR A 568 -19.51 -43.03 -25.48
CA THR A 568 -19.06 -44.39 -25.30
C THR A 568 -19.26 -44.86 -23.87
N ASN A 569 -19.04 -43.95 -22.87
CA ASN A 569 -19.30 -44.25 -21.46
C ASN A 569 -20.78 -44.55 -21.18
N SER A 570 -21.71 -43.75 -21.73
CA SER A 570 -23.13 -43.96 -21.58
C SER A 570 -23.60 -45.28 -22.23
N TRP A 571 -23.08 -45.64 -23.41
CA TRP A 571 -23.40 -46.90 -24.11
C TRP A 571 -22.92 -48.13 -23.35
N ASP A 572 -21.69 -48.12 -22.87
CA ASP A 572 -21.09 -49.28 -22.21
C ASP A 572 -21.67 -49.60 -20.85
N HIS A 573 -22.10 -48.55 -20.11
CA HIS A 573 -22.72 -48.70 -18.80
C HIS A 573 -24.27 -48.86 -18.87
N TYR A 574 -24.83 -48.89 -20.09
CA TYR A 574 -26.28 -49.15 -20.28
C TYR A 574 -26.57 -50.65 -20.21
N PRO A 575 -27.46 -51.14 -19.30
CA PRO A 575 -27.69 -52.57 -19.08
C PRO A 575 -28.31 -53.26 -20.32
N ALA A 576 -27.80 -54.45 -20.67
CA ALA A 576 -28.35 -55.25 -21.78
C ALA A 576 -29.78 -55.78 -21.54
N THR A 577 -30.22 -55.75 -20.29
CA THR A 577 -31.53 -56.26 -19.87
C THR A 577 -32.62 -55.21 -19.91
N GLN A 578 -32.32 -53.95 -20.19
CA GLN A 578 -33.27 -52.85 -20.19
C GLN A 578 -34.07 -52.84 -21.52
N GLN A 579 -35.40 -52.80 -21.46
CA GLN A 579 -36.30 -52.84 -22.65
C GLN A 579 -36.47 -51.46 -23.31
N GLN A 580 -35.90 -50.39 -22.73
CA GLN A 580 -35.99 -49.04 -23.26
C GLN A 580 -34.73 -48.71 -24.06
N ASP A 581 -34.85 -47.75 -24.98
CA ASP A 581 -33.71 -47.22 -25.74
C ASP A 581 -32.81 -46.38 -24.85
N LEU A 582 -31.49 -46.40 -25.10
CA LEU A 582 -30.59 -45.44 -24.44
C LEU A 582 -30.85 -44.04 -25.03
N GLU A 583 -31.31 -43.14 -24.19
CA GLU A 583 -31.51 -41.75 -24.58
C GLU A 583 -30.31 -40.90 -24.07
N ILE A 584 -29.63 -40.22 -25.01
CA ILE A 584 -28.56 -39.27 -24.72
C ILE A 584 -29.06 -37.87 -25.12
N ASN A 585 -29.07 -36.95 -24.14
CA ASN A 585 -29.43 -35.56 -24.36
C ASN A 585 -28.19 -34.70 -24.33
N ILE A 586 -27.92 -33.91 -25.37
CA ILE A 586 -26.83 -32.98 -25.50
C ILE A 586 -27.45 -31.60 -25.71
N HIS A 587 -27.25 -30.71 -24.71
CA HIS A 587 -27.72 -29.34 -24.81
C HIS A 587 -26.54 -28.36 -24.73
N ILE A 588 -26.37 -27.56 -25.79
CA ILE A 588 -25.30 -26.57 -25.87
C ILE A 588 -25.88 -25.19 -25.98
N LYS A 589 -25.38 -24.31 -25.12
CA LYS A 589 -25.78 -22.90 -25.10
C LYS A 589 -24.56 -22.02 -25.05
N GLN A 590 -24.50 -21.09 -25.97
CA GLN A 590 -23.49 -20.04 -26.00
C GLN A 590 -24.02 -18.79 -25.29
N SER A 591 -23.16 -18.14 -24.51
CA SER A 591 -23.41 -16.88 -23.84
C SER A 591 -22.20 -15.91 -24.02
N ASN A 592 -22.35 -14.65 -23.63
CA ASN A 592 -21.26 -13.67 -23.65
C ASN A 592 -20.10 -14.07 -22.72
N ASP A 593 -20.34 -14.93 -21.72
CA ASP A 593 -19.35 -15.36 -20.74
C ASP A 593 -18.62 -16.65 -21.15
N GLY A 594 -19.17 -17.41 -22.14
CA GLY A 594 -18.57 -18.66 -22.58
C GLY A 594 -19.59 -19.66 -23.14
N LEU A 595 -19.12 -20.90 -23.31
CA LEU A 595 -19.86 -22.05 -23.83
C LEU A 595 -20.27 -22.97 -22.68
N SER A 596 -21.58 -23.27 -22.57
CA SER A 596 -22.13 -24.23 -21.63
C SER A 596 -22.57 -25.49 -22.39
N ILE A 597 -22.15 -26.67 -21.95
CA ILE A 597 -22.52 -27.97 -22.48
C ILE A 597 -23.12 -28.79 -21.35
N ILE A 598 -24.35 -29.30 -21.56
CA ILE A 598 -25.00 -30.25 -20.67
C ILE A 598 -25.14 -31.56 -21.44
N PHE A 599 -24.50 -32.58 -20.93
CA PHE A 599 -24.61 -33.95 -21.41
C PHE A 599 -25.35 -34.79 -20.39
N SER A 600 -26.37 -35.54 -20.76
CA SER A 600 -27.08 -36.42 -19.83
C SER A 600 -27.60 -37.67 -20.51
N ASP A 601 -27.69 -38.79 -19.78
CA ASP A 601 -28.25 -40.04 -20.23
C ASP A 601 -29.38 -40.54 -19.28
N ASN A 602 -30.07 -41.60 -19.73
CA ASN A 602 -31.07 -42.34 -18.96
C ASN A 602 -30.55 -43.68 -18.45
N GLY A 603 -29.24 -43.84 -18.32
CA GLY A 603 -28.60 -45.05 -17.81
C GLY A 603 -28.86 -45.29 -16.32
N THR A 604 -28.12 -46.23 -15.73
CA THR A 604 -28.27 -46.58 -14.29
C THR A 604 -27.69 -45.52 -13.33
N GLY A 605 -26.95 -44.54 -13.86
CA GLY A 605 -26.29 -43.54 -13.04
C GLY A 605 -25.19 -44.15 -12.13
N LEU A 606 -24.78 -43.37 -11.13
CA LEU A 606 -23.85 -43.77 -10.08
C LEU A 606 -24.50 -43.59 -8.72
N PRO A 607 -24.16 -44.43 -7.71
CA PRO A 607 -24.53 -44.16 -6.33
C PRO A 607 -23.98 -42.77 -5.86
N SER A 608 -24.73 -42.13 -4.96
CA SER A 608 -24.37 -40.77 -4.48
C SER A 608 -23.05 -40.69 -3.76
N ASP A 609 -22.55 -41.77 -3.21
CA ASP A 609 -21.27 -41.93 -2.54
C ASP A 609 -20.09 -42.18 -3.51
N GLU A 610 -20.40 -42.61 -4.73
CA GLU A 610 -19.40 -42.87 -5.77
C GLU A 610 -19.31 -41.78 -6.84
N ILE A 611 -20.28 -40.89 -6.92
CA ILE A 611 -20.36 -39.87 -7.99
C ILE A 611 -19.16 -38.91 -7.99
N ASP A 612 -18.58 -38.61 -6.80
CA ASP A 612 -17.42 -37.76 -6.66
C ASP A 612 -16.13 -38.44 -7.15
N GLN A 613 -16.15 -39.77 -7.32
CA GLN A 613 -15.02 -40.53 -7.81
C GLN A 613 -15.02 -40.67 -9.34
N LEU A 614 -16.08 -40.22 -10.05
CA LEU A 614 -16.26 -40.37 -11.50
C LEU A 614 -15.03 -39.94 -12.30
N PHE A 615 -14.41 -38.83 -11.89
CA PHE A 615 -13.25 -38.25 -12.55
C PHE A 615 -11.91 -38.68 -11.93
N MET A 616 -11.90 -39.62 -10.97
CA MET A 616 -10.66 -40.16 -10.47
C MET A 616 -10.04 -41.14 -11.48
N PRO A 617 -8.72 -41.14 -11.67
CA PRO A 617 -8.06 -42.09 -12.54
C PRO A 617 -8.30 -43.52 -12.06
N PHE A 618 -8.53 -44.45 -13.01
CA PHE A 618 -8.81 -45.88 -12.77
C PHE A 618 -10.11 -46.18 -12.06
N PHE A 619 -11.01 -45.20 -11.89
CA PHE A 619 -12.33 -45.45 -11.36
C PHE A 619 -13.22 -46.10 -12.45
N THR A 620 -13.78 -47.28 -12.17
CA THR A 620 -14.74 -47.99 -13.03
C THR A 620 -15.63 -48.88 -12.21
N THR A 621 -16.90 -48.87 -12.49
CA THR A 621 -17.91 -49.78 -11.92
C THR A 621 -18.02 -51.11 -12.66
N SER A 622 -17.42 -51.22 -13.85
CA SER A 622 -17.47 -52.38 -14.74
C SER A 622 -16.15 -53.16 -14.73
N ARG A 623 -15.94 -54.05 -13.72
CA ARG A 623 -14.78 -54.94 -13.60
C ARG A 623 -15.00 -56.31 -14.21
N GLY A 624 -15.53 -56.44 -15.43
CA GLY A 624 -15.82 -57.66 -16.13
C GLY A 624 -14.99 -57.92 -17.41
N SER A 625 -15.38 -58.87 -18.26
CA SER A 625 -14.68 -59.34 -19.47
C SER A 625 -14.39 -58.26 -20.54
N ASN A 626 -15.04 -57.09 -20.50
CA ASN A 626 -14.68 -55.92 -21.30
C ASN A 626 -13.91 -54.90 -20.46
N LYS A 627 -12.67 -55.22 -20.10
CA LYS A 627 -11.75 -54.42 -19.27
C LYS A 627 -11.56 -53.01 -19.77
N ARG A 628 -12.29 -52.04 -19.26
CA ARG A 628 -11.99 -50.63 -19.40
C ARG A 628 -11.16 -50.12 -18.21
N LEU A 629 -10.17 -49.31 -18.54
CA LEU A 629 -9.14 -48.86 -17.60
C LEU A 629 -9.62 -47.75 -16.62
N GLY A 630 -10.88 -47.29 -16.74
CA GLY A 630 -11.36 -46.19 -15.90
C GLY A 630 -10.62 -44.87 -16.09
N LEU A 631 -10.03 -44.63 -17.26
CA LEU A 631 -9.26 -43.40 -17.56
C LEU A 631 -10.03 -42.41 -18.45
N GLY A 632 -11.15 -42.81 -19.07
CA GLY A 632 -11.87 -41.97 -20.03
C GLY A 632 -12.41 -40.68 -19.42
N MET A 633 -13.08 -40.79 -18.26
CA MET A 633 -13.66 -39.61 -17.59
C MET A 633 -12.58 -38.72 -16.95
N PHE A 634 -11.49 -39.29 -16.46
CA PHE A 634 -10.31 -38.55 -16.03
C PHE A 634 -9.71 -37.73 -17.18
N GLN A 635 -9.60 -38.32 -18.38
CA GLN A 635 -9.11 -37.64 -19.58
C GLN A 635 -10.02 -36.48 -20.00
N VAL A 636 -11.36 -36.67 -19.95
CA VAL A 636 -12.32 -35.59 -20.21
C VAL A 636 -12.11 -34.41 -19.26
N LYS A 637 -12.00 -34.68 -17.96
CA LYS A 637 -11.73 -33.64 -16.94
C LYS A 637 -10.43 -32.90 -17.20
N THR A 638 -9.35 -33.63 -17.51
CA THR A 638 -8.04 -33.05 -17.75
C THR A 638 -8.07 -32.12 -18.99
N ILE A 639 -8.71 -32.55 -20.08
CA ILE A 639 -8.86 -31.73 -21.29
C ILE A 639 -9.63 -30.43 -20.98
N ILE A 640 -10.72 -30.52 -20.25
CA ILE A 640 -11.56 -29.37 -19.95
C ILE A 640 -10.82 -28.37 -19.06
N ILE A 641 -10.14 -28.84 -18.01
CA ILE A 641 -9.47 -27.97 -17.05
C ILE A 641 -8.15 -27.43 -17.61
N GLU A 642 -7.27 -28.29 -18.15
CA GLU A 642 -5.91 -27.90 -18.52
C GLU A 642 -5.78 -27.31 -19.93
N LEU A 643 -6.58 -27.79 -20.90
CA LEU A 643 -6.49 -27.33 -22.29
C LEU A 643 -7.53 -26.25 -22.62
N LEU A 644 -8.77 -26.42 -22.12
CA LEU A 644 -9.88 -25.51 -22.43
C LEU A 644 -10.10 -24.45 -21.34
N ASN A 645 -9.36 -24.49 -20.24
CA ASN A 645 -9.51 -23.60 -19.07
C ASN A 645 -10.97 -23.53 -18.57
N GLY A 646 -11.72 -24.64 -18.71
CA GLY A 646 -13.11 -24.75 -18.33
C GLY A 646 -13.33 -25.36 -16.95
N THR A 647 -14.60 -25.50 -16.57
CA THR A 647 -15.03 -26.24 -15.39
C THR A 647 -15.93 -27.41 -15.79
N ILE A 648 -15.90 -28.49 -15.00
CA ILE A 648 -16.74 -29.68 -15.20
C ILE A 648 -17.35 -30.08 -13.86
N GLU A 649 -18.66 -30.36 -13.88
CA GLU A 649 -19.43 -30.82 -12.73
C GLU A 649 -20.27 -32.03 -13.12
N GLN A 650 -20.51 -32.92 -12.16
CA GLN A 650 -21.31 -34.11 -12.33
C GLN A 650 -22.54 -34.10 -11.40
N SER A 651 -23.63 -34.69 -11.87
CA SER A 651 -24.86 -34.90 -11.09
C SER A 651 -25.65 -36.10 -11.63
N ILE A 652 -26.66 -36.53 -10.92
CA ILE A 652 -27.60 -37.54 -11.38
C ILE A 652 -28.64 -36.84 -12.26
N SER A 653 -28.96 -37.41 -13.45
CA SER A 653 -29.96 -36.88 -14.37
C SER A 653 -31.35 -37.07 -13.82
N LYS A 654 -32.32 -36.30 -14.30
CA LYS A 654 -33.76 -36.46 -13.94
C LYS A 654 -34.32 -37.84 -14.34
N ALA A 655 -33.70 -38.47 -15.32
CA ALA A 655 -34.08 -39.82 -15.80
C ALA A 655 -33.35 -40.96 -15.03
N GLY A 656 -32.56 -40.64 -14.01
CA GLY A 656 -31.82 -41.59 -13.18
C GLY A 656 -30.40 -41.88 -13.64
N GLY A 657 -30.02 -41.47 -14.83
CA GLY A 657 -28.65 -41.64 -15.39
C GLY A 657 -27.63 -40.58 -14.94
N LEU A 658 -26.55 -40.44 -15.69
CA LEU A 658 -25.49 -39.47 -15.42
C LEU A 658 -25.78 -38.13 -16.11
N GLN A 659 -25.51 -37.03 -15.43
CA GLN A 659 -25.52 -35.69 -16.02
C GLN A 659 -24.17 -34.99 -15.75
N ILE A 660 -23.61 -34.46 -16.83
CA ILE A 660 -22.33 -33.71 -16.79
C ILE A 660 -22.58 -32.30 -17.30
N PHE A 661 -22.14 -31.32 -16.53
CA PHE A 661 -22.14 -29.91 -16.90
C PHE A 661 -20.73 -29.45 -17.15
N ILE A 662 -20.47 -28.85 -18.34
CA ILE A 662 -19.18 -28.32 -18.75
C ILE A 662 -19.39 -26.85 -19.08
N PHE A 663 -18.52 -25.99 -18.51
CA PHE A 663 -18.47 -24.57 -18.86
C PHE A 663 -17.07 -24.20 -19.32
N ILE A 664 -16.95 -23.57 -20.50
CA ILE A 664 -15.69 -23.14 -21.10
C ILE A 664 -15.75 -21.63 -21.31
N PRO A 665 -14.94 -20.82 -20.55
CA PRO A 665 -14.92 -19.38 -20.68
C PRO A 665 -14.20 -18.93 -21.97
N GLU A 666 -14.49 -17.71 -22.44
CA GLU A 666 -13.72 -16.98 -23.47
C GLU A 666 -13.49 -17.68 -24.81
N LEU A 667 -14.39 -18.52 -25.29
CA LEU A 667 -14.30 -18.99 -26.69
C LEU A 667 -14.67 -17.85 -27.64
N LYS A 668 -13.67 -17.37 -28.41
CA LYS A 668 -13.93 -16.40 -29.49
C LYS A 668 -14.72 -17.07 -30.60
N THR A 669 -15.89 -16.53 -30.88
CA THR A 669 -16.64 -16.80 -32.10
C THR A 669 -16.28 -15.78 -33.15
N GLU A 670 -16.06 -16.20 -34.38
CA GLU A 670 -16.04 -15.34 -35.55
C GLU A 670 -17.45 -15.09 -36.07
#